data_5c78e0bd287fddccf0c1c4db0731341b
#
_entry.id   5c78e0bd287fddccf0c1c4db0731341b
#
_cell.length_a   1.000
_cell.length_b   1.000
_cell.length_c   1.000
_cell.angle_alpha   90.00
_cell.angle_beta   90.00
_cell.angle_gamma   90.00
#
_symmetry.space_group_name_H-M   'P 1'
#
loop_
_entity.id
_entity.type
_entity.pdbx_description
1 polymer ?
#
loop_
_entity_poly.entity_id
_entity_poly.type
_entity_poly.pdbx_seq_one_letter_code
_entity_poly.pdbx_strand_id
1 'polypeptide(L)'
;VENVAVDGVHRDYLLLAYAGDDKLYVPVDQVGMLHKYVGNEGAVPRLSKMGGADWKRTTAKAAKAITELAEELLRLYAQRQIMPGHAFAPDTQWQKEFEDKFPYEETPDQLRAIKEIKADMEKPQPMERLLCGDVGYGKTEVAIRAAFKAVMDGKQVAVMVPTTVLAQQHYLTFSERMNGFGVNVAMLNRFCTAKEQKEIIARLEEGRVDILIGTHRLLQQDIVFRDLGLLIIDEEQRFGVAQKEKIKKWRTGIDVLTLSATPIPRTLHMALVSSRDMSVIESPPEDRLPVETFVAEYNDGMIKEALERELRRGGRIYYIHNRVSGLEAIAGKLRKLVPGISIKIAHGQMSEDALEDAMVAFYEGTCDVLLCTTIVENGLDVPLANTIIIDGAENFGLSQLYQMRGRVGRSSRLAYAYFVYKPNKALSEINEKRLQAIRDFTELGAGFKIAMRDLEIRGAGNLLGPQQHGHITGIGFAAYCEMLEQTINRLKNGTDKNVYEPEPVLEIEVEAYIPDGYIADPRYKMELYRRFAEMRYNERDDLMDEIIDRFGNPPAEVEALWRIAALRGLCRLIKIRGISVRPSELRITFGEHAAVASEAVLGLLKEYQGRMTFKNGKEPQLIFKTAGCDIKPLDWLEKRLPQLVGVKEKQ
;
A
#
# COMPACT_ATOMS: atom_id res chain seq x y z
N VAL A 1 18.06 19.67 10.32
CA VAL A 1 17.94 19.46 11.79
C VAL A 1 19.01 20.29 12.45
N GLU A 2 18.64 21.07 13.43
CA GLU A 2 19.58 21.87 14.23
C GLU A 2 19.44 21.46 15.70
N ASN A 3 20.57 21.19 16.37
CA ASN A 3 20.58 20.94 17.80
C ASN A 3 20.62 22.29 18.53
N VAL A 4 19.58 22.57 19.30
CA VAL A 4 19.45 23.85 20.01
C VAL A 4 19.26 23.59 21.50
N ALA A 5 20.01 24.30 22.32
CA ALA A 5 19.84 24.29 23.78
C ALA A 5 18.77 25.33 24.17
N VAL A 6 17.69 24.85 24.79
CA VAL A 6 16.64 25.70 25.37
C VAL A 6 16.58 25.41 26.86
N ASP A 7 16.73 26.41 27.68
CA ASP A 7 16.78 26.30 29.17
C ASP A 7 17.82 25.29 29.69
N GLY A 8 18.94 25.11 28.95
CA GLY A 8 20.03 24.19 29.30
C GLY A 8 19.81 22.73 28.89
N VAL A 9 18.71 22.41 28.21
CA VAL A 9 18.42 21.08 27.67
C VAL A 9 18.64 21.07 26.14
N HIS A 10 19.48 20.16 25.66
CA HIS A 10 19.76 19.97 24.25
C HIS A 10 18.67 19.15 23.58
N ARG A 11 18.14 19.66 22.46
CA ARG A 11 17.17 18.95 21.61
C ARG A 11 17.41 19.27 20.15
N ASP A 12 17.06 18.31 19.31
CA ASP A 12 17.03 18.51 17.87
C ASP A 12 15.72 19.17 17.45
N TYR A 13 15.82 20.16 16.56
CA TYR A 13 14.70 20.87 15.97
C TYR A 13 14.77 20.83 14.45
N LEU A 14 13.61 20.77 13.82
CA LEU A 14 13.46 21.02 12.39
C LEU A 14 13.25 22.51 12.16
N LEU A 15 14.14 23.12 11.41
CA LEU A 15 14.00 24.51 10.98
C LEU A 15 13.14 24.59 9.73
N LEU A 16 11.96 25.20 9.83
CA LEU A 16 11.07 25.49 8.71
C LEU A 16 11.21 26.96 8.31
N ALA A 17 11.60 27.20 7.06
CA ALA A 17 11.68 28.54 6.48
C ALA A 17 10.35 28.90 5.83
N TYR A 18 9.84 30.09 6.11
CA TYR A 18 8.67 30.71 5.49
C TYR A 18 9.08 31.79 4.47
N ALA A 19 8.11 32.37 3.76
CA ALA A 19 8.36 33.47 2.86
C ALA A 19 8.80 34.72 3.64
N GLY A 20 9.94 35.29 3.28
CA GLY A 20 10.63 36.33 4.06
C GLY A 20 11.69 35.69 4.97
N ASP A 21 11.93 36.31 6.12
CA ASP A 21 12.93 35.88 7.11
C ASP A 21 12.32 35.09 8.27
N ASP A 22 11.02 34.76 8.22
CA ASP A 22 10.34 34.03 9.27
C ASP A 22 10.82 32.58 9.33
N LYS A 23 11.14 32.08 10.53
CA LYS A 23 11.60 30.72 10.82
C LYS A 23 10.77 30.11 11.94
N LEU A 24 10.41 28.85 11.79
CA LEU A 24 9.74 28.06 12.83
C LEU A 24 10.60 26.87 13.21
N TYR A 25 10.92 26.75 14.46
CA TYR A 25 11.61 25.58 15.02
C TYR A 25 10.57 24.58 15.54
N VAL A 26 10.52 23.41 14.95
CA VAL A 26 9.63 22.33 15.36
C VAL A 26 10.46 21.24 16.04
N PRO A 27 10.17 20.88 17.30
CA PRO A 27 10.86 19.78 17.96
C PRO A 27 10.74 18.48 17.18
N VAL A 28 11.81 17.67 17.10
CA VAL A 28 11.82 16.43 16.31
C VAL A 28 10.82 15.39 16.80
N ASP A 29 10.41 15.46 18.06
CA ASP A 29 9.36 14.62 18.62
C ASP A 29 7.95 14.95 18.06
N GLN A 30 7.79 16.10 17.41
CA GLN A 30 6.57 16.54 16.71
C GLN A 30 6.68 16.38 15.18
N VAL A 31 7.70 15.69 14.68
CA VAL A 31 7.91 15.48 13.24
C VAL A 31 6.73 14.76 12.56
N GLY A 32 5.96 13.97 13.28
CA GLY A 32 4.74 13.34 12.80
C GLY A 32 3.64 14.30 12.35
N MET A 33 3.67 15.57 12.83
CA MET A 33 2.77 16.64 12.40
C MET A 33 3.20 17.30 11.08
N LEU A 34 4.40 16.99 10.58
CA LEU A 34 4.96 17.56 9.37
C LEU A 34 4.87 16.56 8.22
N HIS A 35 4.23 16.96 7.16
CA HIS A 35 4.17 16.18 5.93
C HIS A 35 5.06 16.81 4.86
N LYS A 36 5.81 15.96 4.15
CA LYS A 36 6.57 16.41 2.99
C LYS A 36 5.59 16.92 1.93
N TYR A 37 5.83 18.14 1.45
CA TYR A 37 5.02 18.68 0.37
C TYR A 37 5.18 17.84 -0.91
N VAL A 38 4.07 17.35 -1.42
CA VAL A 38 3.97 16.64 -2.69
C VAL A 38 3.11 17.48 -3.62
N GLY A 39 3.75 18.23 -4.52
CA GLY A 39 3.12 19.10 -5.50
C GLY A 39 3.23 18.52 -6.92
N ASN A 40 3.21 19.38 -7.93
CA ASN A 40 3.40 19.01 -9.34
C ASN A 40 4.87 18.76 -9.65
N GLU A 41 5.14 17.97 -10.69
CA GLU A 41 6.46 17.66 -11.20
C GLU A 41 7.26 18.93 -11.50
N GLY A 42 8.39 19.13 -10.80
CA GLY A 42 9.26 20.29 -10.98
C GLY A 42 8.78 21.63 -10.39
N ALA A 43 7.62 21.66 -9.73
CA ALA A 43 7.13 22.89 -9.10
C ALA A 43 7.78 23.12 -7.73
N VAL A 44 8.47 24.22 -7.59
CA VAL A 44 8.93 24.69 -6.28
C VAL A 44 7.72 25.26 -5.53
N PRO A 45 7.42 24.78 -4.29
CA PRO A 45 6.29 25.29 -3.53
C PRO A 45 6.47 26.79 -3.25
N ARG A 46 5.40 27.58 -3.46
CA ARG A 46 5.40 28.98 -3.03
C ARG A 46 5.34 29.00 -1.52
N LEU A 47 6.37 29.53 -0.88
CA LEU A 47 6.39 29.71 0.55
C LEU A 47 5.33 30.75 0.95
N SER A 48 4.54 30.43 1.96
CA SER A 48 3.57 31.33 2.57
C SER A 48 4.25 32.19 3.65
N LYS A 49 3.74 33.37 3.90
CA LYS A 49 4.13 34.16 5.09
C LYS A 49 3.47 33.59 6.34
N MET A 50 4.20 33.54 7.44
CA MET A 50 3.66 33.12 8.74
C MET A 50 2.48 34.03 9.13
N GLY A 51 1.32 33.42 9.47
CA GLY A 51 0.09 34.17 9.78
C GLY A 51 -0.60 34.84 8.59
N GLY A 52 -0.14 34.63 7.35
CA GLY A 52 -0.67 35.25 6.14
C GLY A 52 -2.10 34.81 5.78
N ALA A 53 -2.88 35.73 5.15
CA ALA A 53 -4.24 35.46 4.70
C ALA A 53 -4.30 34.47 3.51
N ASP A 54 -3.21 34.31 2.76
CA ASP A 54 -3.17 33.48 1.55
C ASP A 54 -3.34 32.01 1.86
N TRP A 55 -2.71 31.53 2.94
CA TRP A 55 -2.90 30.14 3.40
C TRP A 55 -4.35 29.87 3.81
N LYS A 56 -4.95 30.76 4.57
CA LYS A 56 -6.37 30.65 4.97
C LYS A 56 -7.32 30.63 3.77
N ARG A 57 -7.05 31.40 2.72
CA ARG A 57 -7.84 31.39 1.47
C ARG A 57 -7.66 30.10 0.69
N THR A 58 -6.45 29.59 0.60
CA THR A 58 -6.13 28.33 -0.11
C THR A 58 -6.79 27.15 0.58
N THR A 59 -6.66 27.04 1.89
CA THR A 59 -7.29 25.96 2.68
C THR A 59 -8.81 26.04 2.66
N ALA A 60 -9.41 27.24 2.70
CA ALA A 60 -10.87 27.41 2.61
C ALA A 60 -11.41 26.98 1.24
N LYS A 61 -10.71 27.29 0.13
CA LYS A 61 -11.09 26.82 -1.21
C LYS A 61 -10.99 25.29 -1.32
N ALA A 62 -9.90 24.72 -0.80
CA ALA A 62 -9.72 23.26 -0.79
C ALA A 62 -10.78 22.57 0.07
N ALA A 63 -11.10 23.12 1.25
CA ALA A 63 -12.15 22.58 2.13
C ALA A 63 -13.53 22.52 1.45
N LYS A 64 -13.88 23.55 0.67
CA LYS A 64 -15.14 23.55 -0.10
C LYS A 64 -15.16 22.43 -1.15
N ALA A 65 -14.11 22.32 -1.96
CA ALA A 65 -14.00 21.28 -3.01
C ALA A 65 -13.97 19.87 -2.40
N ILE A 66 -13.33 19.71 -1.24
CA ILE A 66 -13.30 18.47 -0.48
C ILE A 66 -14.70 18.10 0.03
N THR A 67 -15.47 19.07 0.50
CA THR A 67 -16.83 18.83 0.98
C THR A 67 -17.74 18.35 -0.17
N GLU A 68 -17.67 19.01 -1.33
CA GLU A 68 -18.42 18.62 -2.53
C GLU A 68 -18.06 17.17 -2.98
N LEU A 69 -16.77 16.83 -2.98
CA LEU A 69 -16.31 15.48 -3.29
C LEU A 69 -16.78 14.46 -2.25
N ALA A 70 -16.69 14.78 -0.96
CA ALA A 70 -17.12 13.89 0.12
C ALA A 70 -18.63 13.62 0.08
N GLU A 71 -19.44 14.62 -0.22
CA GLU A 71 -20.90 14.48 -0.39
C GLU A 71 -21.23 13.59 -1.59
N GLU A 72 -20.53 13.74 -2.71
CA GLU A 72 -20.70 12.87 -3.89
C GLU A 72 -20.34 11.42 -3.57
N LEU A 73 -19.19 11.18 -2.92
CA LEU A 73 -18.75 9.84 -2.51
C LEU A 73 -19.75 9.19 -1.55
N LEU A 74 -20.23 9.94 -0.56
CA LEU A 74 -21.21 9.43 0.41
C LEU A 74 -22.57 9.15 -0.23
N ARG A 75 -23.01 9.95 -1.20
CA ARG A 75 -24.23 9.70 -1.95
C ARG A 75 -24.13 8.39 -2.73
N LEU A 76 -23.01 8.15 -3.41
CA LEU A 76 -22.77 6.89 -4.11
C LEU A 76 -22.75 5.69 -3.14
N TYR A 77 -22.10 5.85 -2.01
CA TYR A 77 -22.07 4.83 -0.95
C TYR A 77 -23.46 4.53 -0.39
N ALA A 78 -24.24 5.58 -0.08
CA ALA A 78 -25.60 5.43 0.45
C ALA A 78 -26.54 4.77 -0.57
N GLN A 79 -26.44 5.10 -1.85
CA GLN A 79 -27.20 4.45 -2.91
C GLN A 79 -26.90 2.95 -2.99
N ARG A 80 -25.63 2.55 -2.80
CA ARG A 80 -25.24 1.14 -2.78
C ARG A 80 -25.79 0.40 -1.56
N GLN A 81 -25.79 1.03 -0.38
CA GLN A 81 -26.30 0.40 0.84
C GLN A 81 -27.80 0.08 0.81
N ILE A 82 -28.56 0.77 -0.04
CA ILE A 82 -30.01 0.54 -0.20
C ILE A 82 -30.29 -0.53 -1.26
N MET A 83 -29.30 -0.87 -2.11
CA MET A 83 -29.48 -1.89 -3.15
C MET A 83 -29.56 -3.28 -2.50
N PRO A 84 -30.58 -4.09 -2.83
CA PRO A 84 -30.62 -5.48 -2.38
C PRO A 84 -29.55 -6.29 -3.13
N GLY A 85 -28.76 -7.03 -2.39
CA GLY A 85 -27.79 -8.00 -2.88
C GLY A 85 -28.17 -9.42 -2.46
N HIS A 86 -27.39 -10.39 -2.89
CA HIS A 86 -27.49 -11.77 -2.42
C HIS A 86 -26.61 -11.95 -1.18
N ALA A 87 -27.20 -12.37 -0.06
CA ALA A 87 -26.42 -12.75 1.12
C ALA A 87 -26.01 -14.22 0.99
N PHE A 88 -24.74 -14.47 0.75
CA PHE A 88 -24.21 -15.83 0.64
C PHE A 88 -24.28 -16.56 2.00
N ALA A 89 -24.50 -17.86 1.94
CA ALA A 89 -24.54 -18.70 3.14
C ALA A 89 -23.17 -18.75 3.85
N PRO A 90 -23.11 -18.97 5.17
CA PRO A 90 -21.87 -19.23 5.89
C PRO A 90 -21.12 -20.42 5.30
N ASP A 91 -19.80 -20.46 5.56
CA ASP A 91 -18.92 -21.51 5.03
C ASP A 91 -19.39 -22.93 5.38
N THR A 92 -19.47 -23.76 4.36
CA THR A 92 -19.78 -25.19 4.48
C THR A 92 -18.53 -25.99 4.81
N GLN A 93 -18.71 -27.29 5.13
CA GLN A 93 -17.59 -28.21 5.30
C GLN A 93 -16.75 -28.32 4.02
N TRP A 94 -17.36 -28.24 2.84
CA TRP A 94 -16.66 -28.26 1.54
C TRP A 94 -15.76 -27.05 1.34
N GLN A 95 -16.17 -25.87 1.85
CA GLN A 95 -15.32 -24.69 1.82
C GLN A 95 -14.04 -24.91 2.63
N LYS A 96 -14.14 -25.50 3.81
CA LYS A 96 -12.98 -25.81 4.65
C LYS A 96 -12.05 -26.82 3.99
N GLU A 97 -12.61 -27.93 3.46
CA GLU A 97 -11.84 -28.95 2.75
C GLU A 97 -11.13 -28.38 1.50
N PHE A 98 -11.78 -27.43 0.82
CA PHE A 98 -11.19 -26.70 -0.30
C PHE A 98 -10.01 -25.84 0.15
N GLU A 99 -10.14 -25.12 1.25
CA GLU A 99 -9.09 -24.25 1.81
C GLU A 99 -7.93 -25.08 2.35
N ASP A 100 -8.19 -26.17 3.06
CA ASP A 100 -7.18 -27.08 3.61
C ASP A 100 -6.33 -27.78 2.52
N LYS A 101 -6.82 -27.87 1.27
CA LYS A 101 -6.06 -28.37 0.11
C LYS A 101 -5.10 -27.34 -0.49
N PHE A 102 -5.03 -26.14 0.04
CA PHE A 102 -4.05 -25.14 -0.44
C PHE A 102 -2.63 -25.61 -0.09
N PRO A 103 -1.70 -25.69 -1.07
CA PRO A 103 -0.40 -26.30 -0.86
C PRO A 103 0.63 -25.40 -0.15
N TYR A 104 0.25 -24.19 0.20
CA TYR A 104 1.13 -23.19 0.85
C TYR A 104 0.53 -22.72 2.17
N GLU A 105 1.35 -22.14 3.05
CA GLU A 105 0.87 -21.48 4.25
C GLU A 105 0.40 -20.06 3.91
N GLU A 106 -0.77 -19.69 4.40
CA GLU A 106 -1.32 -18.35 4.22
C GLU A 106 -0.63 -17.34 5.13
N THR A 107 -0.35 -16.17 4.58
CA THR A 107 0.11 -15.05 5.40
C THR A 107 -1.03 -14.50 6.26
N PRO A 108 -0.73 -13.85 7.41
CA PRO A 108 -1.75 -13.22 8.26
C PRO A 108 -2.64 -12.24 7.49
N ASP A 109 -2.08 -11.51 6.51
CA ASP A 109 -2.83 -10.58 5.68
C ASP A 109 -3.76 -11.26 4.70
N GLN A 110 -3.36 -12.40 4.11
CA GLN A 110 -4.23 -13.21 3.27
C GLN A 110 -5.43 -13.74 4.06
N LEU A 111 -5.21 -14.28 5.25
CA LEU A 111 -6.28 -14.76 6.13
C LEU A 111 -7.23 -13.64 6.53
N ARG A 112 -6.71 -12.45 6.86
CA ARG A 112 -7.52 -11.27 7.15
C ARG A 112 -8.38 -10.88 5.94
N ALA A 113 -7.78 -10.78 4.75
CA ALA A 113 -8.48 -10.42 3.51
C ALA A 113 -9.57 -11.43 3.14
N ILE A 114 -9.31 -12.73 3.27
CA ILE A 114 -10.30 -13.80 3.07
C ILE A 114 -11.48 -13.64 4.02
N LYS A 115 -11.21 -13.40 5.31
CA LYS A 115 -12.25 -13.20 6.32
C LYS A 115 -13.10 -11.97 6.02
N GLU A 116 -12.48 -10.85 5.63
CA GLU A 116 -13.18 -9.61 5.29
C GLU A 116 -14.07 -9.78 4.05
N ILE A 117 -13.59 -10.43 3.00
CA ILE A 117 -14.33 -10.70 1.77
C ILE A 117 -15.54 -11.60 2.07
N LYS A 118 -15.35 -12.70 2.78
CA LYS A 118 -16.43 -13.61 3.15
C LYS A 118 -17.49 -12.93 4.00
N ALA A 119 -17.07 -12.11 4.97
CA ALA A 119 -17.99 -11.34 5.81
C ALA A 119 -18.82 -10.32 5.01
N ASP A 120 -18.25 -9.75 3.94
CA ASP A 120 -19.01 -8.86 3.07
C ASP A 120 -19.97 -9.63 2.17
N MET A 121 -19.58 -10.77 1.62
CA MET A 121 -20.45 -11.64 0.82
C MET A 121 -21.66 -12.15 1.61
N GLU A 122 -21.53 -12.30 2.92
CA GLU A 122 -22.63 -12.76 3.81
C GLU A 122 -23.63 -11.66 4.17
N LYS A 123 -23.40 -10.40 3.75
CA LYS A 123 -24.32 -9.28 3.96
C LYS A 123 -25.42 -9.25 2.90
N PRO A 124 -26.61 -8.71 3.22
CA PRO A 124 -27.71 -8.57 2.25
C PRO A 124 -27.49 -7.42 1.25
N GLN A 125 -26.31 -6.82 1.20
CA GLN A 125 -25.93 -5.72 0.32
C GLN A 125 -24.82 -6.20 -0.62
N PRO A 126 -24.79 -5.73 -1.90
CA PRO A 126 -23.75 -6.12 -2.83
C PRO A 126 -22.37 -5.71 -2.32
N MET A 127 -21.45 -6.66 -2.28
CA MET A 127 -20.04 -6.38 -1.99
C MET A 127 -19.41 -5.59 -3.14
N GLU A 128 -18.67 -4.54 -2.85
CA GLU A 128 -17.74 -3.92 -3.78
C GLU A 128 -16.40 -3.71 -3.06
N ARG A 129 -15.52 -4.70 -3.20
CA ARG A 129 -14.24 -4.70 -2.49
C ARG A 129 -13.07 -4.70 -3.45
N LEU A 130 -12.06 -3.90 -3.10
CA LEU A 130 -10.77 -3.85 -3.78
C LEU A 130 -9.73 -4.61 -2.96
N LEU A 131 -9.13 -5.64 -3.54
CA LEU A 131 -8.00 -6.37 -2.97
C LEU A 131 -6.70 -5.88 -3.59
N CYS A 132 -5.91 -5.17 -2.80
CA CYS A 132 -4.59 -4.67 -3.17
C CYS A 132 -3.49 -5.55 -2.59
N GLY A 133 -2.39 -5.69 -3.31
CA GLY A 133 -1.19 -6.39 -2.83
C GLY A 133 -0.17 -6.47 -3.95
N ASP A 134 1.08 -6.61 -3.60
CA ASP A 134 2.16 -6.71 -4.59
C ASP A 134 1.99 -7.92 -5.51
N VAL A 135 2.71 -7.91 -6.63
CA VAL A 135 2.74 -9.03 -7.57
C VAL A 135 3.25 -10.28 -6.86
N GLY A 136 2.52 -11.41 -6.96
CA GLY A 136 2.90 -12.67 -6.32
C GLY A 136 2.55 -12.80 -4.83
N TYR A 137 1.68 -11.92 -4.28
CA TYR A 137 1.21 -11.98 -2.89
C TYR A 137 -0.07 -12.83 -2.69
N GLY A 138 -0.40 -13.68 -3.65
CA GLY A 138 -1.51 -14.64 -3.52
C GLY A 138 -2.91 -14.06 -3.67
N LYS A 139 -3.07 -12.86 -4.25
CA LYS A 139 -4.40 -12.26 -4.51
C LYS A 139 -5.35 -13.20 -5.26
N THR A 140 -4.82 -13.99 -6.19
CA THR A 140 -5.59 -14.96 -6.99
C THR A 140 -6.20 -16.05 -6.11
N GLU A 141 -5.47 -16.59 -5.14
CA GLU A 141 -6.02 -17.59 -4.20
C GLU A 141 -7.16 -17.03 -3.37
N VAL A 142 -7.03 -15.79 -2.90
CA VAL A 142 -8.12 -15.11 -2.17
C VAL A 142 -9.37 -14.99 -3.05
N ALA A 143 -9.21 -14.63 -4.32
CA ALA A 143 -10.32 -14.55 -5.28
C ALA A 143 -10.91 -15.93 -5.61
N ILE A 144 -10.10 -16.98 -5.69
CA ILE A 144 -10.54 -18.37 -5.90
C ILE A 144 -11.43 -18.84 -4.74
N ARG A 145 -11.08 -18.53 -3.49
CA ARG A 145 -11.90 -18.88 -2.31
C ARG A 145 -13.25 -18.16 -2.30
N ALA A 146 -13.27 -16.90 -2.72
CA ALA A 146 -14.53 -16.15 -2.90
C ALA A 146 -15.39 -16.76 -4.02
N ALA A 147 -14.76 -17.14 -5.16
CA ALA A 147 -15.45 -17.81 -6.25
C ALA A 147 -16.03 -19.17 -5.83
N PHE A 148 -15.27 -19.97 -5.08
CA PHE A 148 -15.75 -21.25 -4.56
C PHE A 148 -16.94 -21.08 -3.64
N LYS A 149 -16.91 -20.09 -2.72
CA LYS A 149 -18.06 -19.76 -1.85
C LYS A 149 -19.31 -19.40 -2.66
N ALA A 150 -19.16 -18.61 -3.72
CA ALA A 150 -20.28 -18.24 -4.56
C ALA A 150 -20.88 -19.45 -5.31
N VAL A 151 -20.04 -20.34 -5.83
CA VAL A 151 -20.48 -21.56 -6.52
C VAL A 151 -21.16 -22.54 -5.55
N MET A 152 -20.65 -22.67 -4.33
CA MET A 152 -21.28 -23.55 -3.32
C MET A 152 -22.69 -23.06 -2.89
N ASP A 153 -22.98 -21.80 -3.09
CA ASP A 153 -24.31 -21.20 -2.89
C ASP A 153 -25.18 -21.20 -4.18
N GLY A 154 -24.72 -21.92 -5.23
CA GLY A 154 -25.46 -22.07 -6.49
C GLY A 154 -25.38 -20.89 -7.44
N LYS A 155 -24.53 -19.90 -7.19
CA LYS A 155 -24.33 -18.74 -8.06
C LYS A 155 -23.22 -18.94 -9.08
N GLN A 156 -23.37 -18.31 -10.24
CA GLN A 156 -22.33 -18.27 -11.26
C GLN A 156 -21.32 -17.14 -10.97
N VAL A 157 -20.09 -17.35 -11.41
CA VAL A 157 -18.98 -16.40 -11.24
C VAL A 157 -18.42 -15.99 -12.59
N ALA A 158 -18.22 -14.69 -12.79
CA ALA A 158 -17.50 -14.14 -13.92
C ALA A 158 -16.10 -13.66 -13.48
N VAL A 159 -15.05 -14.11 -14.17
CA VAL A 159 -13.67 -13.65 -13.92
C VAL A 159 -13.17 -12.90 -15.15
N MET A 160 -12.99 -11.61 -15.00
CA MET A 160 -12.61 -10.71 -16.07
C MET A 160 -11.16 -10.30 -15.96
N VAL A 161 -10.40 -10.51 -17.05
CA VAL A 161 -8.97 -10.20 -17.13
C VAL A 161 -8.66 -9.39 -18.40
N PRO A 162 -7.59 -8.58 -18.42
CA PRO A 162 -7.32 -7.67 -19.54
C PRO A 162 -6.79 -8.37 -20.81
N THR A 163 -6.17 -9.54 -20.69
CA THR A 163 -5.53 -10.23 -21.83
C THR A 163 -5.90 -11.70 -21.90
N THR A 164 -5.80 -12.27 -23.12
CA THR A 164 -6.08 -13.69 -23.37
C THR A 164 -5.11 -14.62 -22.65
N VAL A 165 -3.83 -14.25 -22.55
CA VAL A 165 -2.82 -15.03 -21.85
C VAL A 165 -3.12 -15.10 -20.36
N LEU A 166 -3.56 -14.01 -19.74
CA LEU A 166 -4.04 -14.02 -18.36
C LEU A 166 -5.30 -14.86 -18.19
N ALA A 167 -6.22 -14.82 -19.16
CA ALA A 167 -7.40 -15.67 -19.11
C ALA A 167 -7.02 -17.15 -19.10
N GLN A 168 -6.05 -17.55 -19.92
CA GLN A 168 -5.51 -18.91 -19.94
C GLN A 168 -4.87 -19.29 -18.60
N GLN A 169 -4.05 -18.41 -18.04
CA GLN A 169 -3.40 -18.66 -16.74
C GLN A 169 -4.43 -18.80 -15.62
N HIS A 170 -5.39 -17.88 -15.52
CA HIS A 170 -6.46 -18.00 -14.54
C HIS A 170 -7.30 -19.26 -14.74
N TYR A 171 -7.59 -19.63 -16.01
CA TYR A 171 -8.32 -20.84 -16.30
C TYR A 171 -7.61 -22.09 -15.79
N LEU A 172 -6.30 -22.20 -16.03
CA LEU A 172 -5.50 -23.32 -15.53
C LEU A 172 -5.48 -23.35 -14.01
N THR A 173 -5.20 -22.21 -13.36
CA THR A 173 -5.13 -22.13 -11.89
C THR A 173 -6.48 -22.42 -11.24
N PHE A 174 -7.58 -21.85 -11.75
CA PHE A 174 -8.91 -22.11 -11.23
C PHE A 174 -9.32 -23.58 -11.46
N SER A 175 -9.07 -24.12 -12.65
CA SER A 175 -9.40 -25.52 -12.97
C SER A 175 -8.64 -26.49 -12.08
N GLU A 176 -7.34 -26.25 -11.83
CA GLU A 176 -6.53 -27.06 -10.93
C GLU A 176 -7.05 -27.00 -9.50
N ARG A 177 -7.31 -25.81 -8.96
CA ARG A 177 -7.82 -25.64 -7.60
C ARG A 177 -9.22 -26.21 -7.42
N MET A 178 -10.09 -26.10 -8.41
CA MET A 178 -11.47 -26.60 -8.37
C MET A 178 -11.57 -28.10 -8.65
N ASN A 179 -10.47 -28.74 -9.06
CA ASN A 179 -10.46 -30.17 -9.39
C ASN A 179 -10.89 -31.03 -8.19
N GLY A 180 -11.83 -31.93 -8.42
CA GLY A 180 -12.38 -32.83 -7.40
C GLY A 180 -13.53 -32.26 -6.57
N PHE A 181 -13.98 -31.03 -6.84
CA PHE A 181 -15.13 -30.40 -6.15
C PHE A 181 -16.39 -30.29 -7.03
N GLY A 182 -16.35 -30.82 -8.26
CA GLY A 182 -17.51 -30.80 -9.14
C GLY A 182 -17.86 -29.44 -9.75
N VAL A 183 -16.93 -28.48 -9.69
CA VAL A 183 -17.09 -27.13 -10.23
C VAL A 183 -16.66 -27.08 -11.70
N ASN A 184 -17.54 -26.57 -12.55
CA ASN A 184 -17.30 -26.47 -14.00
C ASN A 184 -16.72 -25.09 -14.34
N VAL A 185 -15.43 -25.04 -14.62
CA VAL A 185 -14.73 -23.84 -15.09
C VAL A 185 -14.68 -23.85 -16.61
N ALA A 186 -15.04 -22.74 -17.23
CA ALA A 186 -14.89 -22.53 -18.67
C ALA A 186 -14.15 -21.22 -18.97
N MET A 187 -13.50 -21.18 -20.12
CA MET A 187 -12.81 -20.00 -20.60
C MET A 187 -13.41 -19.55 -21.93
N LEU A 188 -13.70 -18.25 -22.04
CA LEU A 188 -14.17 -17.65 -23.27
C LEU A 188 -13.19 -16.58 -23.73
N ASN A 189 -12.43 -16.93 -24.73
CA ASN A 189 -11.51 -16.02 -25.39
C ASN A 189 -11.57 -16.22 -26.92
N ARG A 190 -10.75 -15.49 -27.64
CA ARG A 190 -10.70 -15.57 -29.11
C ARG A 190 -10.08 -16.85 -29.67
N PHE A 191 -9.40 -17.66 -28.84
CA PHE A 191 -8.86 -18.98 -29.25
C PHE A 191 -9.93 -20.05 -29.33
N CYS A 192 -11.03 -19.88 -28.62
CA CYS A 192 -12.16 -20.74 -28.75
C CYS A 192 -12.73 -20.58 -30.16
N THR A 193 -12.85 -21.68 -30.89
CA THR A 193 -13.50 -21.70 -32.19
C THR A 193 -14.93 -21.18 -32.05
N ALA A 194 -15.52 -20.69 -33.14
CA ALA A 194 -16.90 -20.22 -33.14
C ALA A 194 -17.91 -21.29 -32.67
N LYS A 195 -17.59 -22.59 -32.86
CA LYS A 195 -18.39 -23.71 -32.39
C LYS A 195 -18.27 -23.85 -30.88
N GLU A 196 -17.04 -23.83 -30.35
CA GLU A 196 -16.78 -23.92 -28.90
C GLU A 196 -17.38 -22.75 -28.16
N GLN A 197 -17.26 -21.51 -28.69
CA GLN A 197 -17.89 -20.33 -28.08
C GLN A 197 -19.39 -20.50 -27.94
N LYS A 198 -20.07 -20.97 -29.00
CA LYS A 198 -21.52 -21.22 -28.96
C LYS A 198 -21.90 -22.29 -27.94
N GLU A 199 -21.10 -23.35 -27.83
CA GLU A 199 -21.33 -24.42 -26.88
C GLU A 199 -21.13 -23.92 -25.43
N ILE A 200 -20.08 -23.15 -25.16
CA ILE A 200 -19.83 -22.55 -23.85
C ILE A 200 -20.98 -21.61 -23.46
N ILE A 201 -21.43 -20.74 -24.39
CA ILE A 201 -22.51 -19.80 -24.13
C ILE A 201 -23.82 -20.55 -23.83
N ALA A 202 -24.18 -21.56 -24.60
CA ALA A 202 -25.37 -22.37 -24.33
C ALA A 202 -25.32 -23.05 -22.97
N ARG A 203 -24.18 -23.66 -22.62
CA ARG A 203 -23.96 -24.27 -21.29
C ARG A 203 -24.01 -23.26 -20.15
N LEU A 204 -23.56 -22.00 -20.40
CA LEU A 204 -23.62 -20.93 -19.42
C LEU A 204 -25.07 -20.52 -19.11
N GLU A 205 -25.89 -20.33 -20.15
CA GLU A 205 -27.33 -20.03 -20.04
C GLU A 205 -28.12 -21.16 -19.34
N GLU A 206 -27.72 -22.41 -19.57
CA GLU A 206 -28.31 -23.57 -18.89
C GLU A 206 -27.86 -23.71 -17.43
N GLY A 207 -26.85 -22.94 -16.98
CA GLY A 207 -26.27 -23.03 -15.65
C GLY A 207 -25.34 -24.24 -15.46
N ARG A 208 -24.76 -24.78 -16.54
CA ARG A 208 -23.78 -25.87 -16.52
C ARG A 208 -22.34 -25.39 -16.49
N VAL A 209 -22.09 -24.09 -16.53
CA VAL A 209 -20.82 -23.45 -16.30
C VAL A 209 -20.96 -22.63 -15.04
N ASP A 210 -20.15 -22.96 -14.01
CA ASP A 210 -20.19 -22.31 -12.73
C ASP A 210 -19.28 -21.08 -12.71
N ILE A 211 -18.09 -21.19 -13.33
CA ILE A 211 -17.13 -20.09 -13.41
C ILE A 211 -16.75 -19.86 -14.88
N LEU A 212 -17.00 -18.64 -15.37
CA LEU A 212 -16.61 -18.23 -16.71
C LEU A 212 -15.47 -17.22 -16.64
N ILE A 213 -14.31 -17.56 -17.22
CA ILE A 213 -13.12 -16.72 -17.27
C ILE A 213 -12.95 -16.16 -18.67
N GLY A 214 -12.69 -14.86 -18.80
CA GLY A 214 -12.45 -14.27 -20.10
C GLY A 214 -12.00 -12.82 -20.08
N THR A 215 -11.82 -12.30 -21.30
CA THR A 215 -11.45 -10.89 -21.49
C THR A 215 -12.71 -10.01 -21.62
N HIS A 216 -12.58 -8.84 -22.20
CA HIS A 216 -13.71 -7.96 -22.55
C HIS A 216 -14.78 -8.63 -23.43
N ARG A 217 -14.53 -9.83 -23.99
CA ARG A 217 -15.51 -10.66 -24.68
C ARG A 217 -16.72 -10.98 -23.81
N LEU A 218 -16.52 -11.10 -22.48
CA LEU A 218 -17.61 -11.34 -21.52
C LEU A 218 -18.65 -10.22 -21.50
N LEU A 219 -18.28 -9.00 -21.91
CA LEU A 219 -19.17 -7.82 -21.91
C LEU A 219 -20.03 -7.71 -23.18
N GLN A 220 -20.02 -8.71 -24.07
CA GLN A 220 -20.86 -8.70 -25.28
C GLN A 220 -22.28 -9.15 -24.95
N GLN A 221 -23.23 -8.72 -25.76
CA GLN A 221 -24.67 -8.90 -25.52
C GLN A 221 -25.13 -10.36 -25.59
N ASP A 222 -24.38 -11.21 -26.27
CA ASP A 222 -24.66 -12.65 -26.43
C ASP A 222 -24.25 -13.49 -25.22
N ILE A 223 -23.61 -12.88 -24.22
CA ILE A 223 -23.24 -13.56 -22.97
C ILE A 223 -24.31 -13.31 -21.93
N VAL A 224 -25.06 -14.34 -21.63
CA VAL A 224 -26.13 -14.33 -20.64
C VAL A 224 -25.83 -15.36 -19.56
N PHE A 225 -25.70 -14.89 -18.32
CA PHE A 225 -25.60 -15.77 -17.15
C PHE A 225 -26.99 -16.11 -16.67
N ARG A 226 -27.19 -17.34 -16.25
CA ARG A 226 -28.45 -17.77 -15.62
C ARG A 226 -28.66 -17.11 -14.26
N ASP A 227 -27.61 -17.08 -13.44
CA ASP A 227 -27.65 -16.50 -12.09
C ASP A 227 -26.25 -16.04 -11.64
N LEU A 228 -25.81 -14.88 -12.14
CA LEU A 228 -24.52 -14.30 -11.79
C LEU A 228 -24.56 -13.70 -10.39
N GLY A 229 -23.74 -14.21 -9.47
CA GLY A 229 -23.63 -13.71 -8.09
C GLY A 229 -22.34 -12.97 -7.79
N LEU A 230 -21.23 -13.31 -8.47
CA LEU A 230 -19.93 -12.70 -8.20
C LEU A 230 -19.21 -12.32 -9.51
N LEU A 231 -18.70 -11.11 -9.56
CA LEU A 231 -17.80 -10.61 -10.61
C LEU A 231 -16.42 -10.34 -10.03
N ILE A 232 -15.42 -11.06 -10.53
CA ILE A 232 -14.00 -10.85 -10.20
C ILE A 232 -13.36 -10.10 -11.36
N ILE A 233 -12.65 -9.00 -11.07
CA ILE A 233 -11.97 -8.18 -12.07
C ILE A 233 -10.49 -8.08 -11.70
N ASP A 234 -9.62 -8.59 -12.56
CA ASP A 234 -8.19 -8.42 -12.37
C ASP A 234 -7.66 -7.24 -13.18
N GLU A 235 -6.81 -6.40 -12.56
CA GLU A 235 -6.16 -5.23 -13.18
C GLU A 235 -7.16 -4.27 -13.87
N GLU A 236 -8.23 -3.86 -13.16
CA GLU A 236 -9.32 -2.99 -13.69
C GLU A 236 -8.80 -1.74 -14.42
N GLN A 237 -7.66 -1.18 -13.99
CA GLN A 237 -7.09 0.04 -14.58
C GLN A 237 -6.69 -0.14 -16.06
N ARG A 238 -6.52 -1.39 -16.52
CA ARG A 238 -6.12 -1.71 -17.90
C ARG A 238 -7.28 -1.77 -18.88
N PHE A 239 -8.52 -1.75 -18.39
CA PHE A 239 -9.69 -1.71 -19.24
C PHE A 239 -9.94 -0.30 -19.79
N GLY A 240 -10.36 -0.20 -21.05
CA GLY A 240 -10.71 1.05 -21.69
C GLY A 240 -11.99 1.69 -21.11
N VAL A 241 -12.21 2.97 -21.38
CA VAL A 241 -13.34 3.73 -20.84
C VAL A 241 -14.69 3.07 -21.19
N ALA A 242 -14.88 2.66 -22.45
CA ALA A 242 -16.12 2.01 -22.91
C ALA A 242 -16.37 0.67 -22.19
N GLN A 243 -15.31 -0.07 -21.86
CA GLN A 243 -15.41 -1.33 -21.12
C GLN A 243 -15.78 -1.06 -19.66
N LYS A 244 -15.18 -0.07 -19.02
CA LYS A 244 -15.51 0.35 -17.66
C LYS A 244 -16.97 0.77 -17.50
N GLU A 245 -17.52 1.48 -18.48
CA GLU A 245 -18.95 1.85 -18.47
C GLU A 245 -19.87 0.62 -18.57
N LYS A 246 -19.50 -0.41 -19.34
CA LYS A 246 -20.25 -1.67 -19.38
C LYS A 246 -20.15 -2.43 -18.06
N ILE A 247 -18.95 -2.49 -17.46
CA ILE A 247 -18.72 -3.10 -16.16
C ILE A 247 -19.58 -2.45 -15.08
N LYS A 248 -19.71 -1.12 -15.07
CA LYS A 248 -20.58 -0.40 -14.14
C LYS A 248 -22.04 -0.89 -14.18
N LYS A 249 -22.55 -1.24 -15.36
CA LYS A 249 -23.91 -1.79 -15.51
C LYS A 249 -24.03 -3.19 -14.89
N TRP A 250 -23.00 -4.00 -14.96
CA TRP A 250 -22.98 -5.33 -14.37
C TRP A 250 -22.88 -5.31 -12.83
N ARG A 251 -22.28 -4.27 -12.27
CA ARG A 251 -22.11 -4.11 -10.82
C ARG A 251 -23.42 -3.93 -10.05
N THR A 252 -24.53 -3.74 -10.73
CA THR A 252 -25.80 -3.48 -10.06
C THR A 252 -26.40 -4.79 -9.52
N GLY A 253 -26.42 -4.95 -8.20
CA GLY A 253 -27.06 -6.07 -7.52
C GLY A 253 -26.23 -7.36 -7.39
N ILE A 254 -24.96 -7.37 -7.84
CA ILE A 254 -24.04 -8.51 -7.68
C ILE A 254 -22.78 -8.10 -6.90
N ASP A 255 -22.14 -9.08 -6.30
CA ASP A 255 -20.87 -8.86 -5.61
C ASP A 255 -19.72 -8.63 -6.59
N VAL A 256 -18.87 -7.68 -6.28
CA VAL A 256 -17.71 -7.33 -7.11
C VAL A 256 -16.43 -7.35 -6.29
N LEU A 257 -15.49 -8.19 -6.71
CA LEU A 257 -14.15 -8.24 -6.16
C LEU A 257 -13.14 -7.78 -7.22
N THR A 258 -12.49 -6.67 -6.99
CA THR A 258 -11.46 -6.14 -7.88
C THR A 258 -10.07 -6.44 -7.33
N LEU A 259 -9.17 -6.98 -8.16
CA LEU A 259 -7.78 -7.25 -7.80
C LEU A 259 -6.88 -6.19 -8.41
N SER A 260 -5.88 -5.72 -7.66
CA SER A 260 -4.89 -4.78 -8.16
C SER A 260 -3.49 -5.08 -7.62
N ALA A 261 -2.51 -5.08 -8.54
CA ALA A 261 -1.09 -5.15 -8.17
C ALA A 261 -0.46 -3.75 -8.00
N THR A 262 -1.22 -2.67 -8.25
CA THR A 262 -0.73 -1.32 -7.99
C THR A 262 -1.04 -0.95 -6.54
N PRO A 263 -0.02 -0.74 -5.71
CA PRO A 263 -0.24 -0.28 -4.36
C PRO A 263 -0.85 1.12 -4.36
N ILE A 264 -1.88 1.32 -3.55
CA ILE A 264 -2.51 2.62 -3.35
C ILE A 264 -1.94 3.21 -2.06
N PRO A 265 -1.45 4.46 -2.06
CA PRO A 265 -0.98 5.11 -0.85
C PRO A 265 -2.01 5.05 0.28
N ARG A 266 -1.57 4.74 1.50
CA ARG A 266 -2.45 4.54 2.67
C ARG A 266 -3.35 5.76 2.94
N THR A 267 -2.84 6.97 2.73
CA THR A 267 -3.59 8.22 2.82
C THR A 267 -4.70 8.32 1.76
N LEU A 268 -4.43 7.85 0.53
CA LEU A 268 -5.45 7.76 -0.51
C LEU A 268 -6.41 6.59 -0.25
N HIS A 269 -5.91 5.51 0.32
CA HIS A 269 -6.72 4.40 0.81
C HIS A 269 -7.78 4.89 1.80
N MET A 270 -7.37 5.59 2.86
CA MET A 270 -8.27 6.14 3.87
C MET A 270 -9.31 7.09 3.26
N ALA A 271 -8.92 7.89 2.27
CA ALA A 271 -9.83 8.78 1.55
C ALA A 271 -10.82 8.05 0.63
N LEU A 272 -10.44 6.88 0.07
CA LEU A 272 -11.28 6.11 -0.85
C LEU A 272 -12.13 5.02 -0.16
N VAL A 273 -11.81 4.64 1.07
CA VAL A 273 -12.59 3.65 1.89
C VAL A 273 -14.07 4.02 2.00
N SER A 274 -14.43 5.28 1.77
CA SER A 274 -15.82 5.73 1.76
C SER A 274 -16.60 5.31 0.52
N SER A 275 -15.91 4.95 -0.57
CA SER A 275 -16.55 4.58 -1.83
C SER A 275 -16.47 3.08 -2.13
N ARG A 276 -15.43 2.38 -1.63
CA ARG A 276 -15.23 0.93 -1.81
C ARG A 276 -14.56 0.35 -0.57
N ASP A 277 -15.00 -0.83 -0.17
CA ASP A 277 -14.29 -1.60 0.86
C ASP A 277 -12.96 -2.08 0.30
N MET A 278 -11.91 -2.13 1.14
CA MET A 278 -10.57 -2.51 0.67
C MET A 278 -9.87 -3.44 1.65
N SER A 279 -9.17 -4.43 1.09
CA SER A 279 -8.23 -5.29 1.80
C SER A 279 -6.84 -5.14 1.19
N VAL A 280 -5.81 -5.10 2.03
CA VAL A 280 -4.42 -4.96 1.58
C VAL A 280 -3.60 -6.13 2.08
N ILE A 281 -2.82 -6.75 1.18
CA ILE A 281 -1.86 -7.79 1.51
C ILE A 281 -0.46 -7.16 1.42
N GLU A 282 0.16 -6.93 2.57
CA GLU A 282 1.49 -6.32 2.71
C GLU A 282 2.58 -7.37 3.01
N SER A 283 2.19 -8.51 3.60
CA SER A 283 3.10 -9.59 3.96
C SER A 283 3.40 -10.50 2.76
N PRO A 284 4.68 -10.68 2.38
CA PRO A 284 5.05 -11.61 1.33
C PRO A 284 4.88 -13.07 1.79
N PRO A 285 4.67 -14.03 0.87
CA PRO A 285 4.79 -15.46 1.18
C PRO A 285 6.20 -15.82 1.67
N GLU A 286 6.33 -16.77 2.61
CA GLU A 286 7.60 -17.11 3.27
C GLU A 286 8.70 -17.60 2.31
N ASP A 287 8.33 -18.34 1.27
CA ASP A 287 9.28 -18.92 0.30
C ASP A 287 9.81 -17.91 -0.74
N ARG A 288 9.45 -16.64 -0.66
CA ARG A 288 9.81 -15.67 -1.67
C ARG A 288 11.11 -14.94 -1.35
N LEU A 289 12.09 -15.05 -2.25
CA LEU A 289 13.35 -14.33 -2.14
C LEU A 289 13.26 -12.91 -2.76
N PRO A 290 13.93 -11.92 -2.16
CA PRO A 290 14.08 -10.60 -2.77
C PRO A 290 14.77 -10.69 -4.15
N VAL A 291 14.42 -9.78 -5.05
CA VAL A 291 15.04 -9.68 -6.37
C VAL A 291 16.30 -8.82 -6.27
N GLU A 292 17.46 -9.40 -6.56
CA GLU A 292 18.70 -8.63 -6.64
C GLU A 292 18.62 -7.59 -7.76
N THR A 293 18.74 -6.33 -7.39
CA THR A 293 18.47 -5.20 -8.27
C THR A 293 19.75 -4.42 -8.57
N PHE A 294 20.09 -4.32 -9.86
CA PHE A 294 21.26 -3.58 -10.36
C PHE A 294 20.81 -2.39 -11.20
N VAL A 295 21.35 -1.21 -10.91
CA VAL A 295 21.16 0.01 -11.69
C VAL A 295 22.52 0.46 -12.19
N ALA A 296 22.74 0.42 -13.51
CA ALA A 296 24.05 0.67 -14.10
C ALA A 296 23.97 1.25 -15.52
N GLU A 297 25.06 1.83 -16.00
CA GLU A 297 25.19 2.13 -17.42
C GLU A 297 25.25 0.85 -18.26
N TYR A 298 24.66 0.91 -19.46
CA TYR A 298 24.65 -0.21 -20.38
C TYR A 298 26.07 -0.64 -20.73
N ASN A 299 26.37 -1.93 -20.53
CA ASN A 299 27.67 -2.54 -20.84
C ASN A 299 27.47 -3.94 -21.44
N ASP A 300 28.05 -4.20 -22.60
CA ASP A 300 27.91 -5.48 -23.30
C ASP A 300 28.42 -6.68 -22.48
N GLY A 301 29.51 -6.49 -21.72
CA GLY A 301 30.04 -7.53 -20.83
C GLY A 301 29.08 -7.96 -19.74
N MET A 302 28.48 -6.99 -19.06
CA MET A 302 27.49 -7.21 -18.02
C MET A 302 26.22 -7.92 -18.58
N ILE A 303 25.74 -7.48 -19.75
CA ILE A 303 24.58 -8.10 -20.40
C ILE A 303 24.90 -9.55 -20.78
N LYS A 304 26.08 -9.80 -21.39
CA LYS A 304 26.53 -11.15 -21.73
C LYS A 304 26.57 -12.06 -20.50
N GLU A 305 27.16 -11.61 -19.41
CA GLU A 305 27.26 -12.36 -18.16
C GLU A 305 25.89 -12.68 -17.59
N ALA A 306 24.96 -11.70 -17.57
CA ALA A 306 23.59 -11.90 -17.11
C ALA A 306 22.84 -12.96 -17.93
N LEU A 307 22.97 -12.91 -19.28
CA LEU A 307 22.37 -13.89 -20.17
C LEU A 307 22.96 -15.30 -19.95
N GLU A 308 24.29 -15.43 -19.99
CA GLU A 308 24.96 -16.71 -19.81
C GLU A 308 24.69 -17.35 -18.45
N ARG A 309 24.64 -16.56 -17.38
CA ARG A 309 24.32 -17.04 -16.03
C ARG A 309 22.94 -17.65 -15.98
N GLU A 310 21.92 -16.99 -16.55
CA GLU A 310 20.55 -17.48 -16.56
C GLU A 310 20.41 -18.74 -17.42
N LEU A 311 21.03 -18.77 -18.59
CA LEU A 311 21.02 -19.92 -19.50
C LEU A 311 21.66 -21.16 -18.87
N ARG A 312 22.81 -21.00 -18.18
CA ARG A 312 23.49 -22.13 -17.50
C ARG A 312 22.62 -22.81 -16.44
N ARG A 313 21.71 -22.08 -15.80
CA ARG A 313 20.81 -22.65 -14.81
C ARG A 313 19.45 -23.07 -15.38
N GLY A 314 19.30 -23.03 -16.72
CA GLY A 314 18.07 -23.41 -17.42
C GLY A 314 16.91 -22.46 -17.21
N GLY A 315 17.20 -21.21 -16.83
CA GLY A 315 16.19 -20.17 -16.64
C GLY A 315 15.92 -19.39 -17.93
N ARG A 316 14.99 -18.46 -17.86
CA ARG A 316 14.54 -17.61 -18.96
C ARG A 316 14.69 -16.15 -18.63
N ILE A 317 14.76 -15.33 -19.66
CA ILE A 317 15.13 -13.93 -19.53
C ILE A 317 14.10 -13.04 -20.20
N TYR A 318 13.58 -12.06 -19.46
CA TYR A 318 12.90 -10.92 -20.02
C TYR A 318 13.91 -9.85 -20.42
N TYR A 319 13.88 -9.41 -21.69
CA TYR A 319 14.63 -8.25 -22.14
C TYR A 319 13.64 -7.20 -22.62
N ILE A 320 13.57 -6.06 -21.92
CA ILE A 320 12.56 -5.02 -22.15
C ILE A 320 13.23 -3.78 -22.74
N HIS A 321 12.65 -3.28 -23.83
CA HIS A 321 13.02 -2.01 -24.43
C HIS A 321 11.77 -1.16 -24.68
N ASN A 322 11.87 0.17 -24.49
CA ASN A 322 10.68 1.02 -24.51
C ASN A 322 10.13 1.37 -25.92
N ARG A 323 10.84 0.97 -26.99
CA ARG A 323 10.45 1.28 -28.38
C ARG A 323 10.41 0.03 -29.23
N VAL A 324 9.42 -0.04 -30.13
CA VAL A 324 9.33 -1.11 -31.11
C VAL A 324 10.47 -1.01 -32.13
N SER A 325 10.78 0.24 -32.55
CA SER A 325 11.90 0.49 -33.46
C SER A 325 13.22 0.13 -32.78
N GLY A 326 13.96 -0.81 -33.36
CA GLY A 326 15.25 -1.24 -32.86
C GLY A 326 15.28 -2.62 -32.19
N LEU A 327 14.12 -3.25 -31.92
CA LEU A 327 14.07 -4.59 -31.30
C LEU A 327 14.84 -5.64 -32.12
N GLU A 328 14.72 -5.61 -33.46
CA GLU A 328 15.47 -6.52 -34.34
C GLU A 328 16.99 -6.28 -34.26
N ALA A 329 17.42 -5.02 -34.18
CA ALA A 329 18.84 -4.69 -34.02
C ALA A 329 19.39 -5.17 -32.67
N ILE A 330 18.59 -5.03 -31.60
CA ILE A 330 18.90 -5.56 -30.27
C ILE A 330 18.98 -7.09 -30.31
N ALA A 331 18.00 -7.77 -30.92
CA ALA A 331 18.05 -9.22 -31.09
C ALA A 331 19.30 -9.68 -31.83
N GLY A 332 19.65 -8.99 -32.91
CA GLY A 332 20.90 -9.24 -33.66
C GLY A 332 22.17 -9.03 -32.80
N LYS A 333 22.16 -8.03 -31.92
CA LYS A 333 23.26 -7.77 -30.98
C LYS A 333 23.36 -8.85 -29.91
N LEU A 334 22.25 -9.27 -29.32
CA LEU A 334 22.22 -10.32 -28.30
C LEU A 334 22.69 -11.68 -28.86
N ARG A 335 22.29 -12.03 -30.11
CA ARG A 335 22.78 -13.25 -30.79
C ARG A 335 24.29 -13.22 -31.07
N LYS A 336 24.87 -12.02 -31.26
CA LYS A 336 26.32 -11.87 -31.37
C LYS A 336 27.05 -12.01 -30.03
N LEU A 337 26.45 -11.51 -28.94
CA LEU A 337 27.00 -11.61 -27.60
C LEU A 337 26.96 -13.04 -27.06
N VAL A 338 25.88 -13.77 -27.34
CA VAL A 338 25.68 -15.16 -26.90
C VAL A 338 25.23 -15.99 -28.11
N PRO A 339 26.17 -16.63 -28.83
CA PRO A 339 25.82 -17.48 -29.97
C PRO A 339 24.91 -18.63 -29.60
N GLY A 340 23.87 -18.87 -30.39
CA GLY A 340 22.91 -19.96 -30.17
C GLY A 340 21.71 -19.61 -29.28
N ILE A 341 21.64 -18.41 -28.72
CA ILE A 341 20.50 -17.97 -27.90
C ILE A 341 19.22 -17.85 -28.74
N SER A 342 18.14 -18.46 -28.25
CA SER A 342 16.81 -18.39 -28.87
C SER A 342 16.05 -17.14 -28.39
N ILE A 343 15.69 -16.26 -29.31
CA ILE A 343 15.02 -14.99 -28.98
C ILE A 343 13.71 -14.88 -29.73
N LYS A 344 12.61 -14.63 -29.01
CA LYS A 344 11.32 -14.21 -29.56
C LYS A 344 11.10 -12.74 -29.29
N ILE A 345 10.58 -12.03 -30.30
CA ILE A 345 10.23 -10.61 -30.17
C ILE A 345 8.72 -10.49 -29.96
N ALA A 346 8.30 -9.59 -29.05
CA ALA A 346 6.91 -9.36 -28.73
C ALA A 346 6.62 -7.88 -28.48
N HIS A 347 5.67 -7.27 -29.21
CA HIS A 347 5.27 -5.87 -29.04
C HIS A 347 3.82 -5.61 -29.49
N GLY A 348 3.22 -4.54 -29.00
CA GLY A 348 1.80 -4.22 -29.22
C GLY A 348 1.37 -3.86 -30.66
N GLN A 349 2.31 -3.75 -31.61
CA GLN A 349 2.00 -3.52 -33.03
C GLN A 349 1.98 -4.83 -33.85
N MET A 350 2.32 -5.97 -33.24
CA MET A 350 2.18 -7.28 -33.87
C MET A 350 0.71 -7.65 -33.98
N SER A 351 0.40 -8.58 -34.91
CA SER A 351 -0.89 -9.25 -34.87
C SER A 351 -1.05 -9.95 -33.52
N GLU A 352 -2.28 -10.01 -33.05
CA GLU A 352 -2.55 -10.64 -31.75
C GLU A 352 -2.09 -12.09 -31.70
N ASP A 353 -2.22 -12.84 -32.81
CA ASP A 353 -1.78 -14.23 -32.93
C ASP A 353 -0.25 -14.36 -32.83
N ALA A 354 0.50 -13.52 -33.53
CA ALA A 354 1.97 -13.54 -33.46
C ALA A 354 2.49 -13.11 -32.08
N LEU A 355 1.81 -12.18 -31.40
CA LEU A 355 2.14 -11.80 -30.03
C LEU A 355 1.97 -12.97 -29.09
N GLU A 356 0.89 -13.71 -29.25
CA GLU A 356 0.59 -14.83 -28.40
C GLU A 356 1.49 -16.03 -28.64
N ASP A 357 1.77 -16.36 -29.89
CA ASP A 357 2.75 -17.41 -30.23
C ASP A 357 4.10 -17.12 -29.56
N ALA A 358 4.52 -15.85 -29.51
CA ALA A 358 5.74 -15.46 -28.83
C ALA A 358 5.63 -15.66 -27.31
N MET A 359 4.49 -15.35 -26.71
CA MET A 359 4.25 -15.49 -25.26
C MET A 359 4.13 -16.95 -24.85
N VAL A 360 3.42 -17.76 -25.64
CA VAL A 360 3.29 -19.23 -25.40
C VAL A 360 4.65 -19.89 -25.54
N ALA A 361 5.41 -19.59 -26.60
CA ALA A 361 6.76 -20.09 -26.78
C ALA A 361 7.68 -19.77 -25.59
N PHE A 362 7.54 -18.60 -25.02
CA PHE A 362 8.30 -18.22 -23.82
C PHE A 362 7.80 -18.95 -22.57
N TYR A 363 6.51 -19.12 -22.42
CA TYR A 363 5.91 -19.87 -21.30
C TYR A 363 6.29 -21.35 -21.33
N GLU A 364 6.23 -22.00 -22.50
CA GLU A 364 6.57 -23.41 -22.70
C GLU A 364 8.08 -23.68 -22.69
N GLY A 365 8.93 -22.65 -22.88
CA GLY A 365 10.38 -22.76 -22.86
C GLY A 365 11.03 -23.12 -24.18
N THR A 366 10.31 -22.89 -25.25
CA THR A 366 10.88 -23.06 -26.61
C THR A 366 11.74 -21.86 -27.02
N CYS A 367 11.80 -20.79 -26.22
CA CYS A 367 12.76 -19.70 -26.37
C CYS A 367 13.38 -19.27 -25.03
N ASP A 368 14.61 -18.80 -25.07
CA ASP A 368 15.40 -18.41 -23.91
C ASP A 368 15.11 -16.96 -23.47
N VAL A 369 14.92 -16.07 -24.44
CA VAL A 369 14.73 -14.64 -24.23
C VAL A 369 13.45 -14.17 -24.88
N LEU A 370 12.62 -13.51 -24.11
CA LEU A 370 11.52 -12.70 -24.63
C LEU A 370 11.98 -11.24 -24.71
N LEU A 371 12.28 -10.77 -25.92
CA LEU A 371 12.61 -9.38 -26.20
C LEU A 371 11.32 -8.61 -26.50
N CYS A 372 10.94 -7.68 -25.65
CA CYS A 372 9.62 -7.07 -25.76
C CYS A 372 9.58 -5.60 -25.31
N THR A 373 8.44 -4.96 -25.57
CA THR A 373 8.08 -3.67 -25.00
C THR A 373 7.36 -3.86 -23.65
N THR A 374 6.62 -2.85 -23.18
CA THR A 374 5.89 -2.86 -21.90
C THR A 374 4.77 -3.91 -21.78
N ILE A 375 4.58 -4.76 -22.78
CA ILE A 375 3.53 -5.81 -22.76
C ILE A 375 3.69 -6.80 -21.60
N VAL A 376 4.90 -6.96 -21.06
CA VAL A 376 5.18 -7.82 -19.89
C VAL A 376 4.50 -7.32 -18.62
N GLU A 377 4.11 -6.05 -18.55
CA GLU A 377 3.32 -5.51 -17.44
C GLU A 377 1.97 -6.24 -17.26
N ASN A 378 1.53 -7.05 -18.23
CA ASN A 378 0.22 -7.68 -18.28
C ASN A 378 0.02 -8.91 -17.37
N GLY A 379 0.83 -9.11 -16.36
CA GLY A 379 0.52 -10.06 -15.28
C GLY A 379 0.98 -11.50 -15.49
N LEU A 380 1.54 -11.87 -16.65
CA LEU A 380 1.96 -13.24 -16.92
C LEU A 380 2.97 -13.75 -15.88
N ASP A 381 2.70 -14.93 -15.35
CA ASP A 381 3.59 -15.66 -14.46
C ASP A 381 4.36 -16.73 -15.25
N VAL A 382 5.68 -16.59 -15.29
CA VAL A 382 6.58 -17.59 -15.89
C VAL A 382 7.59 -18.01 -14.84
N PRO A 383 7.38 -19.14 -14.16
CA PRO A 383 8.18 -19.54 -12.99
C PRO A 383 9.69 -19.68 -13.26
N LEU A 384 10.08 -19.98 -14.49
CA LEU A 384 11.49 -20.11 -14.87
C LEU A 384 12.12 -18.78 -15.33
N ALA A 385 11.36 -17.68 -15.42
CA ALA A 385 11.90 -16.37 -15.75
C ALA A 385 12.46 -15.69 -14.49
N ASN A 386 13.74 -15.84 -14.22
CA ASN A 386 14.39 -15.31 -13.02
C ASN A 386 15.37 -14.17 -13.32
N THR A 387 15.53 -13.76 -14.58
CA THR A 387 16.32 -12.58 -14.95
C THR A 387 15.49 -11.63 -15.82
N ILE A 388 15.49 -10.34 -15.45
CA ILE A 388 14.89 -9.27 -16.23
C ILE A 388 15.93 -8.19 -16.52
N ILE A 389 16.02 -7.76 -17.77
CA ILE A 389 16.89 -6.68 -18.23
C ILE A 389 16.01 -5.60 -18.82
N ILE A 390 16.07 -4.39 -18.28
CA ILE A 390 15.31 -3.23 -18.75
C ILE A 390 16.26 -2.22 -19.35
N ASP A 391 16.30 -2.17 -20.69
CA ASP A 391 17.16 -1.32 -21.48
C ASP A 391 16.50 0.06 -21.71
N GLY A 392 17.23 1.12 -21.37
CA GLY A 392 16.74 2.48 -21.37
C GLY A 392 15.77 2.73 -20.19
N ALA A 393 16.11 2.22 -19.00
CA ALA A 393 15.33 2.30 -17.79
C ALA A 393 14.93 3.74 -17.40
N GLU A 394 15.73 4.74 -17.79
CA GLU A 394 15.43 6.16 -17.61
C GLU A 394 14.16 6.64 -18.32
N ASN A 395 13.63 5.87 -19.28
CA ASN A 395 12.43 6.24 -20.03
C ASN A 395 11.12 5.66 -19.44
N PHE A 396 11.21 4.93 -18.33
CA PHE A 396 10.05 4.31 -17.68
C PHE A 396 9.66 5.06 -16.39
N GLY A 397 8.39 4.97 -16.03
CA GLY A 397 7.92 5.43 -14.74
C GLY A 397 8.34 4.49 -13.60
N LEU A 398 8.45 5.03 -12.37
CA LEU A 398 8.88 4.25 -11.20
C LEU A 398 7.95 3.07 -10.92
N SER A 399 6.64 3.29 -10.96
CA SER A 399 5.65 2.22 -10.79
C SER A 399 5.75 1.14 -11.87
N GLN A 400 6.08 1.50 -13.13
CA GLN A 400 6.30 0.54 -14.21
C GLN A 400 7.56 -0.30 -13.97
N LEU A 401 8.67 0.34 -13.59
CA LEU A 401 9.91 -0.36 -13.25
C LEU A 401 9.67 -1.37 -12.11
N TYR A 402 8.91 -0.97 -11.10
CA TYR A 402 8.55 -1.84 -9.99
C TYR A 402 7.68 -3.03 -10.41
N GLN A 403 6.65 -2.80 -11.21
CA GLN A 403 5.79 -3.87 -11.74
C GLN A 403 6.57 -4.86 -12.61
N MET A 404 7.49 -4.34 -13.46
CA MET A 404 8.37 -5.17 -14.29
C MET A 404 9.35 -5.99 -13.44
N ARG A 405 9.96 -5.40 -12.39
CA ARG A 405 10.78 -6.14 -11.43
C ARG A 405 10.01 -7.31 -10.81
N GLY A 406 8.75 -7.10 -10.46
CA GLY A 406 7.87 -8.12 -9.88
C GLY A 406 7.52 -9.28 -10.82
N ARG A 407 7.93 -9.22 -12.10
CA ARG A 407 7.73 -10.33 -13.06
C ARG A 407 8.73 -11.46 -12.90
N VAL A 408 9.80 -11.25 -12.17
CA VAL A 408 10.80 -12.26 -11.80
C VAL A 408 10.80 -12.49 -10.29
N GLY A 409 11.41 -13.58 -9.82
CA GLY A 409 11.47 -13.91 -8.40
C GLY A 409 10.14 -14.45 -7.85
N ARG A 410 9.49 -15.34 -8.61
CA ARG A 410 8.25 -16.02 -8.21
C ARG A 410 8.47 -17.49 -7.86
N SER A 411 9.71 -17.92 -7.80
CA SER A 411 10.14 -19.24 -7.39
C SER A 411 11.15 -19.14 -6.25
N SER A 412 11.51 -20.25 -5.63
CA SER A 412 12.54 -20.33 -4.60
C SER A 412 13.97 -20.07 -5.13
N ARG A 413 14.12 -19.66 -6.40
CA ARG A 413 15.41 -19.34 -7.03
C ARG A 413 15.67 -17.85 -6.95
N LEU A 414 16.92 -17.47 -6.67
CA LEU A 414 17.36 -16.09 -6.66
C LEU A 414 17.15 -15.45 -8.05
N ALA A 415 16.47 -14.31 -8.08
CA ALA A 415 16.16 -13.58 -9.30
C ALA A 415 16.96 -12.28 -9.40
N TYR A 416 17.15 -11.81 -10.62
CA TYR A 416 17.99 -10.66 -10.95
C TYR A 416 17.24 -9.66 -11.82
N ALA A 417 17.32 -8.38 -11.48
CA ALA A 417 16.78 -7.28 -12.25
C ALA A 417 17.87 -6.27 -12.61
N TYR A 418 18.11 -6.07 -13.90
CA TYR A 418 19.07 -5.10 -14.42
C TYR A 418 18.33 -3.93 -15.03
N PHE A 419 18.47 -2.77 -14.42
CA PHE A 419 17.97 -1.49 -14.92
C PHE A 419 19.15 -0.76 -15.57
N VAL A 420 19.23 -0.81 -16.90
CA VAL A 420 20.35 -0.23 -17.61
C VAL A 420 19.93 1.04 -18.35
N TYR A 421 20.76 2.07 -18.28
CA TYR A 421 20.55 3.35 -18.94
C TYR A 421 21.70 3.63 -19.92
N LYS A 422 21.47 4.57 -20.86
CA LYS A 422 22.43 4.86 -21.92
C LYS A 422 23.73 5.42 -21.36
N PRO A 423 24.91 4.90 -21.79
CA PRO A 423 26.21 5.42 -21.39
C PRO A 423 26.37 6.87 -21.88
N ASN A 424 27.15 7.65 -21.15
CA ASN A 424 27.51 9.03 -21.47
C ASN A 424 26.34 10.01 -21.65
N LYS A 425 25.15 9.71 -21.12
CA LYS A 425 24.00 10.60 -21.10
C LYS A 425 23.74 11.05 -19.68
N ALA A 426 23.84 12.36 -19.43
CA ALA A 426 23.40 12.91 -18.15
C ALA A 426 21.91 12.59 -17.92
N LEU A 427 21.62 11.93 -16.82
CA LEU A 427 20.26 11.68 -16.39
C LEU A 427 19.63 13.00 -15.90
N SER A 428 18.34 13.19 -16.17
CA SER A 428 17.62 14.27 -15.49
C SER A 428 17.51 13.94 -14.00
N GLU A 429 17.43 14.96 -13.15
CA GLU A 429 17.26 14.80 -11.70
C GLU A 429 16.09 13.87 -11.34
N ILE A 430 15.02 13.93 -12.12
CA ILE A 430 13.83 13.08 -11.95
C ILE A 430 14.15 11.62 -12.26
N ASN A 431 14.83 11.35 -13.36
CA ASN A 431 15.19 9.99 -13.74
C ASN A 431 16.21 9.38 -12.77
N GLU A 432 17.13 10.19 -12.28
CA GLU A 432 18.07 9.77 -11.24
C GLU A 432 17.34 9.38 -9.96
N LYS A 433 16.40 10.22 -9.48
CA LYS A 433 15.55 9.92 -8.31
C LYS A 433 14.74 8.64 -8.49
N ARG A 434 14.20 8.37 -9.71
CA ARG A 434 13.45 7.14 -10.00
C ARG A 434 14.34 5.89 -9.95
N LEU A 435 15.50 5.96 -10.59
CA LEU A 435 16.47 4.86 -10.61
C LEU A 435 17.07 4.61 -9.22
N GLN A 436 17.32 5.66 -8.46
CA GLN A 436 17.74 5.54 -7.07
C GLN A 436 16.66 4.87 -6.21
N ALA A 437 15.40 5.27 -6.35
CA ALA A 437 14.30 4.66 -5.60
C ALA A 437 14.16 3.16 -5.88
N ILE A 438 14.24 2.72 -7.15
CA ILE A 438 14.16 1.29 -7.48
C ILE A 438 15.34 0.48 -6.95
N ARG A 439 16.51 1.10 -6.80
CA ARG A 439 17.70 0.51 -6.21
C ARG A 439 17.60 0.41 -4.68
N ASP A 440 17.08 1.45 -4.04
CA ASP A 440 17.03 1.57 -2.58
C ASP A 440 15.88 0.71 -1.98
N PHE A 441 14.76 0.56 -2.69
CA PHE A 441 13.62 -0.24 -2.26
C PHE A 441 13.66 -1.66 -2.84
N THR A 442 14.58 -2.49 -2.36
CA THR A 442 14.74 -3.90 -2.79
C THR A 442 13.92 -4.87 -1.97
N GLU A 443 13.45 -4.48 -0.79
CA GLU A 443 12.67 -5.30 0.11
C GLU A 443 11.36 -5.77 -0.54
N LEU A 444 10.91 -6.97 -0.18
CA LEU A 444 9.57 -7.44 -0.50
C LEU A 444 8.54 -6.56 0.23
N GLY A 445 7.41 -6.25 -0.42
CA GLY A 445 6.40 -5.35 0.15
C GLY A 445 6.71 -3.86 0.01
N ALA A 446 7.78 -3.49 -0.68
CA ALA A 446 8.11 -2.08 -0.91
C ALA A 446 7.13 -1.34 -1.84
N GLY A 447 6.10 -2.01 -2.36
CA GLY A 447 5.16 -1.42 -3.31
C GLY A 447 4.51 -0.13 -2.82
N PHE A 448 4.11 -0.09 -1.54
CA PHE A 448 3.58 1.12 -0.92
C PHE A 448 4.61 2.26 -0.88
N LYS A 449 5.86 1.97 -0.47
CA LYS A 449 6.96 2.94 -0.43
C LYS A 449 7.26 3.48 -1.84
N ILE A 450 7.22 2.61 -2.83
CA ILE A 450 7.39 2.95 -4.26
C ILE A 450 6.24 3.84 -4.76
N ALA A 451 4.99 3.52 -4.43
CA ALA A 451 3.85 4.34 -4.83
C ALA A 451 3.91 5.75 -4.22
N MET A 452 4.28 5.85 -2.95
CA MET A 452 4.50 7.15 -2.30
C MET A 452 5.65 7.90 -2.96
N ARG A 453 6.74 7.21 -3.28
CA ARG A 453 7.89 7.83 -3.94
C ARG A 453 7.57 8.27 -5.37
N ASP A 454 6.77 7.50 -6.11
CA ASP A 454 6.29 7.88 -7.44
C ASP A 454 5.41 9.14 -7.38
N LEU A 455 4.53 9.21 -6.36
CA LEU A 455 3.75 10.42 -6.08
C LEU A 455 4.62 11.64 -5.73
N GLU A 456 5.65 11.46 -4.94
CA GLU A 456 6.60 12.52 -4.62
C GLU A 456 7.32 13.05 -5.87
N ILE A 457 7.66 12.16 -6.80
CA ILE A 457 8.40 12.48 -8.03
C ILE A 457 7.47 13.09 -9.09
N ARG A 458 6.29 12.50 -9.33
CA ARG A 458 5.34 12.95 -10.36
C ARG A 458 4.41 14.06 -9.89
N GLY A 459 4.19 14.15 -8.58
CA GLY A 459 3.12 14.95 -8.01
C GLY A 459 1.76 14.25 -8.01
N ALA A 460 0.91 14.60 -7.04
CA ALA A 460 -0.38 13.95 -6.80
C ALA A 460 -1.53 14.51 -7.68
N GLY A 461 -1.25 15.42 -8.58
CA GLY A 461 -2.26 16.27 -9.24
C GLY A 461 -3.35 15.54 -10.05
N ASN A 462 -3.09 14.33 -10.56
CA ASN A 462 -4.04 13.62 -11.42
C ASN A 462 -4.75 12.44 -10.74
N LEU A 463 -4.50 12.18 -9.47
CA LEU A 463 -4.98 10.97 -8.79
C LEU A 463 -6.49 11.00 -8.50
N LEU A 464 -7.02 12.16 -8.13
CA LEU A 464 -8.44 12.35 -7.76
C LEU A 464 -9.25 13.10 -8.86
N GLY A 465 -8.69 13.19 -10.06
CA GLY A 465 -9.31 13.83 -11.21
C GLY A 465 -8.85 15.27 -11.46
N PRO A 466 -9.07 15.78 -12.69
CA PRO A 466 -8.56 17.08 -13.11
C PRO A 466 -9.08 18.26 -12.28
N GLN A 467 -10.29 18.15 -11.73
CA GLN A 467 -10.94 19.19 -10.93
C GLN A 467 -10.26 19.40 -9.57
N GLN A 468 -9.65 18.37 -9.01
CA GLN A 468 -8.99 18.42 -7.69
C GLN A 468 -7.51 18.79 -7.77
N HIS A 469 -6.94 18.79 -8.97
CA HIS A 469 -5.52 19.04 -9.22
C HIS A 469 -5.00 20.35 -8.59
N GLY A 470 -5.70 21.44 -8.80
CA GLY A 470 -5.32 22.75 -8.28
C GLY A 470 -5.35 22.84 -6.75
N HIS A 471 -6.27 22.14 -6.12
CA HIS A 471 -6.42 22.11 -4.66
C HIS A 471 -5.33 21.30 -3.99
N ILE A 472 -5.02 20.12 -4.54
CA ILE A 472 -3.92 19.26 -4.06
C ILE A 472 -2.58 19.99 -4.15
N THR A 473 -2.32 20.69 -5.27
CA THR A 473 -1.11 21.50 -5.44
C THR A 473 -1.02 22.66 -4.45
N GLY A 474 -2.17 23.23 -4.04
CA GLY A 474 -2.21 24.37 -3.13
C GLY A 474 -1.89 24.04 -1.67
N ILE A 475 -2.32 22.88 -1.17
CA ILE A 475 -2.17 22.49 0.25
C ILE A 475 -1.26 21.28 0.46
N GLY A 476 -0.87 20.58 -0.60
CA GLY A 476 -0.13 19.32 -0.56
C GLY A 476 -1.05 18.08 -0.41
N PHE A 477 -0.58 16.94 -0.93
CA PHE A 477 -1.37 15.72 -1.02
C PHE A 477 -1.78 15.16 0.35
N ALA A 478 -0.86 15.11 1.30
CA ALA A 478 -1.14 14.54 2.62
C ALA A 478 -2.22 15.34 3.36
N ALA A 479 -2.08 16.68 3.41
CA ALA A 479 -3.08 17.55 4.04
C ALA A 479 -4.45 17.47 3.34
N TYR A 480 -4.46 17.34 2.00
CA TYR A 480 -5.69 17.13 1.24
C TYR A 480 -6.41 15.84 1.64
N CYS A 481 -5.68 14.71 1.71
CA CYS A 481 -6.24 13.41 2.10
C CYS A 481 -6.76 13.42 3.54
N GLU A 482 -6.02 14.02 4.46
CA GLU A 482 -6.44 14.16 5.85
C GLU A 482 -7.74 14.97 5.99
N MET A 483 -7.82 16.13 5.30
CA MET A 483 -9.04 16.95 5.28
C MET A 483 -10.22 16.20 4.65
N LEU A 484 -10.00 15.40 3.63
CA LEU A 484 -11.03 14.58 2.99
C LEU A 484 -11.55 13.51 3.95
N GLU A 485 -10.68 12.78 4.61
CA GLU A 485 -11.03 11.78 5.62
C GLU A 485 -11.84 12.40 6.76
N GLN A 486 -11.37 13.50 7.33
CA GLN A 486 -12.09 14.23 8.38
C GLN A 486 -13.48 14.66 7.93
N THR A 487 -13.61 15.20 6.70
CA THR A 487 -14.89 15.64 6.15
C THR A 487 -15.86 14.47 5.97
N ILE A 488 -15.39 13.34 5.45
CA ILE A 488 -16.19 12.13 5.27
C ILE A 488 -16.68 11.59 6.61
N ASN A 489 -15.79 11.49 7.60
CA ASN A 489 -16.13 11.02 8.94
C ASN A 489 -17.15 11.94 9.62
N ARG A 490 -17.03 13.27 9.46
CA ARG A 490 -18.00 14.25 9.94
C ARG A 490 -19.38 14.05 9.30
N LEU A 491 -19.43 13.89 7.98
CA LEU A 491 -20.69 13.71 7.25
C LEU A 491 -21.36 12.36 7.53
N LYS A 492 -20.58 11.29 7.74
CA LYS A 492 -21.10 9.95 8.10
C LYS A 492 -21.74 9.93 9.49
N ASN A 493 -21.07 10.55 10.46
CA ASN A 493 -21.46 10.44 11.87
C ASN A 493 -22.50 11.49 12.31
N GLY A 494 -22.84 12.45 11.44
CA GLY A 494 -23.86 13.47 11.73
C GLY A 494 -23.51 14.40 12.91
N THR A 495 -22.29 14.36 13.40
CA THR A 495 -21.81 15.13 14.54
C THR A 495 -20.88 16.22 14.05
N ASP A 496 -21.21 17.49 14.36
CA ASP A 496 -20.28 18.63 14.25
C ASP A 496 -19.08 18.52 15.22
N LYS A 497 -19.00 17.43 15.96
CA LYS A 497 -17.83 17.16 16.79
C LYS A 497 -16.69 16.68 15.89
N ASN A 498 -15.78 17.60 15.61
CA ASN A 498 -14.42 17.24 15.21
C ASN A 498 -13.89 16.21 16.22
N VAL A 499 -13.91 14.92 15.84
CA VAL A 499 -13.19 13.88 16.59
C VAL A 499 -11.72 13.91 16.12
N TYR A 500 -11.18 15.09 15.93
CA TYR A 500 -9.74 15.29 15.90
C TYR A 500 -9.30 15.28 17.36
N GLU A 501 -8.87 14.14 17.83
CA GLU A 501 -8.11 14.08 19.06
C GLU A 501 -6.72 14.62 18.72
N PRO A 502 -6.36 15.81 19.21
CA PRO A 502 -5.05 16.38 18.92
C PRO A 502 -3.97 15.44 19.45
N GLU A 503 -2.88 15.32 18.69
CA GLU A 503 -1.70 14.57 19.14
C GLU A 503 -1.32 14.97 20.57
N PRO A 504 -0.99 13.98 21.44
CA PRO A 504 -0.62 14.26 22.82
C PRO A 504 0.63 15.14 22.88
N VAL A 505 0.56 16.25 23.59
CA VAL A 505 1.70 17.14 23.79
C VAL A 505 2.45 16.72 25.06
N LEU A 506 3.70 16.28 24.92
CA LEU A 506 4.56 15.88 26.02
C LEU A 506 5.64 16.94 26.26
N GLU A 507 5.49 17.75 27.31
CA GLU A 507 6.48 18.73 27.77
C GLU A 507 7.28 18.12 28.91
N ILE A 508 8.33 17.37 28.58
CA ILE A 508 9.20 16.70 29.56
C ILE A 508 10.62 17.24 29.38
N GLU A 509 11.19 17.87 30.38
CA GLU A 509 12.54 18.45 30.34
C GLU A 509 13.62 17.36 30.51
N VAL A 510 13.91 16.64 29.41
CA VAL A 510 14.95 15.60 29.32
C VAL A 510 15.66 15.76 27.97
N GLU A 511 16.97 15.51 27.99
CA GLU A 511 17.75 15.42 26.74
C GLU A 511 17.33 14.18 25.97
N ALA A 512 16.68 14.39 24.82
CA ALA A 512 16.11 13.33 23.99
C ALA A 512 16.34 13.68 22.51
N TYR A 513 17.42 13.17 21.94
CA TYR A 513 17.82 13.37 20.55
C TYR A 513 18.73 12.23 20.09
N ILE A 514 19.05 12.16 18.79
CA ILE A 514 19.97 11.17 18.24
C ILE A 514 21.34 11.84 18.00
N PRO A 515 22.37 11.54 18.78
CA PRO A 515 23.70 12.12 18.61
C PRO A 515 24.32 11.78 17.24
N ASP A 516 25.10 12.71 16.67
CA ASP A 516 25.83 12.47 15.40
C ASP A 516 26.87 11.35 15.53
N GLY A 517 27.41 11.15 16.72
CA GLY A 517 28.33 10.06 17.01
C GLY A 517 27.68 8.67 17.00
N TYR A 518 26.35 8.58 17.18
CA TYR A 518 25.61 7.33 17.12
C TYR A 518 25.07 7.06 15.71
N ILE A 519 24.42 8.04 15.07
CA ILE A 519 23.96 7.96 13.68
C ILE A 519 24.37 9.23 12.95
N ALA A 520 25.35 9.14 12.05
CA ALA A 520 25.88 10.30 11.34
C ALA A 520 25.05 10.70 10.11
N ASP A 521 24.32 9.75 9.46
CA ASP A 521 23.53 10.06 8.27
C ASP A 521 22.20 10.74 8.63
N PRO A 522 21.98 12.00 8.19
CA PRO A 522 20.76 12.75 8.48
C PRO A 522 19.48 12.05 7.96
N ARG A 523 19.57 11.22 6.93
CA ARG A 523 18.42 10.50 6.38
C ARG A 523 17.94 9.42 7.34
N TYR A 524 18.85 8.63 7.91
CA TYR A 524 18.52 7.62 8.91
C TYR A 524 18.03 8.25 10.22
N LYS A 525 18.60 9.39 10.62
CA LYS A 525 18.08 10.14 11.77
C LYS A 525 16.63 10.53 11.57
N MET A 526 16.30 11.13 10.41
CA MET A 526 14.93 11.56 10.10
C MET A 526 13.96 10.40 10.01
N GLU A 527 14.38 9.25 9.49
CA GLU A 527 13.57 8.03 9.45
C GLU A 527 13.25 7.55 10.86
N LEU A 528 14.24 7.47 11.74
CA LEU A 528 14.05 7.06 13.14
C LEU A 528 13.18 8.06 13.91
N TYR A 529 13.37 9.36 13.75
CA TYR A 529 12.50 10.36 14.38
C TYR A 529 11.04 10.19 13.97
N ARG A 530 10.75 9.87 12.69
CA ARG A 530 9.40 9.56 12.23
C ARG A 530 8.86 8.29 12.84
N ARG A 531 9.66 7.23 12.89
CA ARG A 531 9.26 5.97 13.50
C ARG A 531 8.96 6.14 14.98
N PHE A 532 9.77 6.90 15.72
CA PHE A 532 9.48 7.26 17.13
C PHE A 532 8.21 8.09 17.26
N ALA A 533 7.96 9.05 16.37
CA ALA A 533 6.76 9.87 16.40
C ALA A 533 5.48 9.07 16.12
N GLU A 534 5.53 8.05 15.24
CA GLU A 534 4.40 7.21 14.84
C GLU A 534 4.25 5.93 15.68
N MET A 535 5.23 5.61 16.56
CA MET A 535 5.32 4.36 17.31
C MET A 535 4.06 4.09 18.14
N ARG A 536 3.52 2.89 18.04
CA ARG A 536 2.47 2.39 18.92
C ARG A 536 3.10 1.79 20.18
N TYR A 537 2.37 1.81 21.28
CA TYR A 537 2.88 1.32 22.56
C TYR A 537 3.29 -0.16 22.54
N ASN A 538 2.61 -1.00 21.79
CA ASN A 538 2.90 -2.43 21.63
C ASN A 538 4.08 -2.73 20.68
N GLU A 539 4.56 -1.77 19.90
CA GLU A 539 5.68 -1.90 18.94
C GLU A 539 7.01 -1.40 19.53
N ARG A 540 6.99 -0.92 20.75
CA ARG A 540 8.12 -0.22 21.38
C ARG A 540 9.38 -1.10 21.50
N ASP A 541 9.20 -2.37 21.91
CA ASP A 541 10.30 -3.30 22.18
C ASP A 541 10.91 -3.79 20.85
N ASP A 542 10.08 -4.13 19.85
CA ASP A 542 10.51 -4.52 18.51
C ASP A 542 11.35 -3.42 17.82
N LEU A 543 10.94 -2.15 17.97
CA LEU A 543 11.68 -1.02 17.41
C LEU A 543 13.04 -0.85 18.10
N MET A 544 13.12 -1.03 19.43
CA MET A 544 14.38 -0.92 20.15
C MET A 544 15.33 -2.06 19.79
N ASP A 545 14.82 -3.29 19.68
CA ASP A 545 15.62 -4.45 19.29
C ASP A 545 16.21 -4.27 17.88
N GLU A 546 15.44 -3.72 16.93
CA GLU A 546 15.95 -3.39 15.60
C GLU A 546 17.05 -2.30 15.65
N ILE A 547 16.89 -1.27 16.49
CA ILE A 547 17.89 -0.21 16.62
C ILE A 547 19.19 -0.77 17.18
N ILE A 548 19.09 -1.65 18.19
CA ILE A 548 20.26 -2.30 18.80
C ILE A 548 20.98 -3.19 17.79
N ASP A 549 20.23 -3.96 16.99
CA ASP A 549 20.80 -4.84 15.96
C ASP A 549 21.54 -4.05 14.87
N ARG A 550 21.01 -2.90 14.45
CA ARG A 550 21.57 -2.11 13.34
C ARG A 550 22.67 -1.14 13.75
N PHE A 551 22.56 -0.54 14.93
CA PHE A 551 23.41 0.58 15.34
C PHE A 551 24.16 0.32 16.65
N GLY A 552 23.92 -0.81 17.31
CA GLY A 552 24.46 -1.12 18.63
C GLY A 552 23.68 -0.49 19.77
N ASN A 553 24.20 -0.62 20.99
CA ASN A 553 23.53 -0.12 22.19
C ASN A 553 23.27 1.40 22.11
N PRO A 554 22.03 1.85 22.35
CA PRO A 554 21.68 3.25 22.27
C PRO A 554 22.31 4.06 23.41
N PRO A 555 22.75 5.29 23.18
CA PRO A 555 23.15 6.22 24.24
C PRO A 555 21.90 6.71 25.00
N ALA A 556 22.14 7.32 26.18
CA ALA A 556 21.07 7.73 27.10
C ALA A 556 20.05 8.69 26.48
N GLU A 557 20.46 9.55 25.56
CA GLU A 557 19.64 10.50 24.86
C GLU A 557 18.65 9.80 23.91
N VAL A 558 19.09 8.71 23.25
CA VAL A 558 18.24 7.90 22.36
C VAL A 558 17.29 7.03 23.17
N GLU A 559 17.74 6.50 24.30
CA GLU A 559 16.87 5.77 25.23
C GLU A 559 15.78 6.69 25.80
N ALA A 560 16.13 7.91 26.18
CA ALA A 560 15.15 8.91 26.63
C ALA A 560 14.13 9.25 25.53
N LEU A 561 14.57 9.39 24.29
CA LEU A 561 13.69 9.62 23.14
C LEU A 561 12.71 8.46 22.92
N TRP A 562 13.19 7.23 22.97
CA TRP A 562 12.35 6.02 22.89
C TRP A 562 11.32 5.96 24.02
N ARG A 563 11.72 6.26 25.26
CA ARG A 563 10.81 6.29 26.41
C ARG A 563 9.70 7.34 26.23
N ILE A 564 10.04 8.53 25.76
CA ILE A 564 9.07 9.60 25.47
C ILE A 564 8.12 9.15 24.34
N ALA A 565 8.62 8.51 23.30
CA ALA A 565 7.81 7.98 22.20
C ALA A 565 6.84 6.87 22.68
N ALA A 566 7.29 5.97 23.55
CA ALA A 566 6.45 4.95 24.17
C ALA A 566 5.34 5.56 25.02
N LEU A 567 5.66 6.57 25.83
CA LEU A 567 4.65 7.33 26.59
C LEU A 567 3.64 8.03 25.69
N ARG A 568 4.08 8.61 24.56
CA ARG A 568 3.19 9.21 23.57
C ARG A 568 2.24 8.17 22.95
N GLY A 569 2.74 7.00 22.57
CA GLY A 569 1.94 5.88 22.09
C GLY A 569 0.87 5.44 23.11
N LEU A 570 1.24 5.39 24.40
CA LEU A 570 0.32 5.10 25.47
C LEU A 570 -0.73 6.21 25.66
N CYS A 571 -0.31 7.48 25.62
CA CYS A 571 -1.23 8.63 25.70
C CYS A 571 -2.28 8.61 24.58
N ARG A 572 -1.91 8.24 23.34
CA ARG A 572 -2.86 8.05 22.23
C ARG A 572 -3.87 6.94 22.55
N LEU A 573 -3.40 5.80 23.07
CA LEU A 573 -4.24 4.66 23.40
C LEU A 573 -5.30 5.02 24.46
N ILE A 574 -4.93 5.79 25.49
CA ILE A 574 -5.81 6.15 26.62
C ILE A 574 -6.43 7.54 26.47
N LYS A 575 -6.18 8.20 25.35
CA LYS A 575 -6.73 9.52 25.01
C LYS A 575 -6.36 10.61 26.01
N ILE A 576 -5.10 10.64 26.43
CA ILE A 576 -4.51 11.75 27.17
C ILE A 576 -4.12 12.84 26.18
N ARG A 577 -4.55 14.07 26.45
CA ARG A 577 -4.28 15.25 25.61
C ARG A 577 -2.88 15.82 25.79
N GLY A 578 -2.33 15.72 27.00
CA GLY A 578 -0.98 16.20 27.24
C GLY A 578 -0.45 15.88 28.63
N ILE A 579 0.87 15.87 28.73
CA ILE A 579 1.62 15.75 29.99
C ILE A 579 2.63 16.88 30.03
N SER A 580 2.61 17.69 31.09
CA SER A 580 3.61 18.73 31.35
C SER A 580 4.33 18.44 32.65
N VAL A 581 5.65 18.36 32.56
CA VAL A 581 6.54 18.16 33.71
C VAL A 581 7.32 19.44 33.97
N ARG A 582 7.12 20.03 35.11
CA ARG A 582 7.87 21.18 35.59
C ARG A 582 8.61 20.85 36.88
N PRO A 583 9.61 21.61 37.31
CA PRO A 583 10.40 21.30 38.51
C PRO A 583 9.58 21.09 39.81
N SER A 584 8.40 21.73 39.88
CA SER A 584 7.55 21.66 41.09
C SER A 584 6.27 20.85 40.91
N GLU A 585 5.87 20.53 39.69
CA GLU A 585 4.61 19.80 39.43
C GLU A 585 4.65 18.99 38.14
N LEU A 586 3.93 17.85 38.14
CA LEU A 586 3.61 17.04 37.01
C LEU A 586 2.11 17.16 36.77
N ARG A 587 1.69 17.47 35.52
CA ARG A 587 0.31 17.66 35.14
C ARG A 587 -0.05 16.74 33.98
N ILE A 588 -1.12 15.98 34.15
CA ILE A 588 -1.71 15.13 33.10
C ILE A 588 -3.07 15.72 32.74
N THR A 589 -3.26 16.08 31.47
CA THR A 589 -4.51 16.62 30.95
C THR A 589 -5.22 15.53 30.15
N PHE A 590 -6.43 15.18 30.54
CA PHE A 590 -7.21 14.12 29.90
C PHE A 590 -8.06 14.68 28.75
N GLY A 591 -8.26 13.88 27.70
CA GLY A 591 -9.19 14.18 26.61
C GLY A 591 -10.65 13.97 27.03
N GLU A 592 -11.57 14.45 26.20
CA GLU A 592 -13.03 14.38 26.46
C GLU A 592 -13.57 12.94 26.62
N HIS A 593 -12.87 11.96 26.02
CA HIS A 593 -13.21 10.53 26.04
C HIS A 593 -12.05 9.67 26.56
N ALA A 594 -11.32 10.16 27.55
CA ALA A 594 -10.18 9.42 28.11
C ALA A 594 -10.64 8.08 28.71
N ALA A 595 -10.01 6.99 28.26
CA ALA A 595 -10.28 5.62 28.75
C ALA A 595 -9.55 5.39 30.08
N VAL A 596 -9.94 6.09 31.13
CA VAL A 596 -9.29 6.04 32.45
C VAL A 596 -10.25 5.46 33.48
N ALA A 597 -9.80 4.46 34.21
CA ALA A 597 -10.58 3.87 35.30
C ALA A 597 -10.65 4.83 36.50
N SER A 598 -11.83 5.26 36.85
CA SER A 598 -12.05 6.16 37.99
C SER A 598 -11.46 5.64 39.32
N GLU A 599 -11.47 4.31 39.51
CA GLU A 599 -10.90 3.64 40.66
C GLU A 599 -9.36 3.79 40.72
N ALA A 600 -8.69 3.75 39.56
CA ALA A 600 -7.24 3.93 39.49
C ALA A 600 -6.83 5.36 39.87
N VAL A 601 -7.57 6.36 39.39
CA VAL A 601 -7.35 7.77 39.76
C VAL A 601 -7.57 7.97 41.25
N LEU A 602 -8.65 7.41 41.82
CA LEU A 602 -8.93 7.47 43.23
C LEU A 602 -7.84 6.75 44.09
N GLY A 603 -7.29 5.65 43.54
CA GLY A 603 -6.15 4.94 44.14
C GLY A 603 -4.92 5.83 44.26
N LEU A 604 -4.55 6.51 43.14
CA LEU A 604 -3.43 7.45 43.13
C LEU A 604 -3.65 8.65 44.08
N LEU A 605 -4.86 9.21 44.10
CA LEU A 605 -5.19 10.31 45.02
C LEU A 605 -5.06 9.91 46.48
N LYS A 606 -5.38 8.66 46.84
CA LYS A 606 -5.19 8.11 48.20
C LYS A 606 -3.73 7.85 48.52
N GLU A 607 -2.96 7.30 47.57
CA GLU A 607 -1.53 6.98 47.73
C GLU A 607 -0.70 8.26 47.95
N TYR A 608 -1.01 9.33 47.22
CA TYR A 608 -0.30 10.61 47.25
C TYR A 608 -1.12 11.72 47.94
N GLN A 609 -1.76 11.40 49.07
CA GLN A 609 -2.58 12.35 49.82
C GLN A 609 -1.87 13.68 50.11
N GLY A 610 -2.55 14.82 49.84
CA GLY A 610 -2.04 16.17 50.03
C GLY A 610 -1.06 16.67 48.95
N ARG A 611 -0.57 15.78 48.06
CA ARG A 611 0.33 16.13 46.96
C ARG A 611 -0.29 15.99 45.59
N MET A 612 -1.33 15.16 45.46
CA MET A 612 -2.02 14.94 44.23
C MET A 612 -3.44 15.48 44.28
N THR A 613 -3.88 16.18 43.23
CA THR A 613 -5.20 16.77 43.14
C THR A 613 -5.77 16.50 41.77
N PHE A 614 -7.07 16.21 41.71
CA PHE A 614 -7.83 16.09 40.45
C PHE A 614 -8.71 17.32 40.29
N LYS A 615 -8.55 18.04 39.17
CA LYS A 615 -9.41 19.14 38.77
C LYS A 615 -10.38 18.67 37.71
N ASN A 616 -11.67 18.74 38.01
CA ASN A 616 -12.73 18.48 37.05
C ASN A 616 -13.06 19.78 36.27
N GLY A 617 -13.30 19.68 34.98
CA GLY A 617 -13.61 20.82 34.10
C GLY A 617 -13.76 20.38 32.65
N LYS A 618 -13.78 21.33 31.71
CA LYS A 618 -13.78 21.03 30.28
C LYS A 618 -12.56 20.19 29.86
N GLU A 619 -11.44 20.35 30.54
CA GLU A 619 -10.22 19.56 30.40
C GLU A 619 -9.86 19.03 31.79
N PRO A 620 -10.26 17.80 32.13
CA PRO A 620 -9.92 17.23 33.43
C PRO A 620 -8.42 17.07 33.59
N GLN A 621 -7.89 17.41 34.78
CA GLN A 621 -6.44 17.39 35.03
C GLN A 621 -6.10 16.66 36.32
N LEU A 622 -5.10 15.81 36.26
CA LEU A 622 -4.45 15.24 37.44
C LEU A 622 -3.14 15.99 37.67
N ILE A 623 -3.02 16.64 38.79
CA ILE A 623 -1.86 17.49 39.15
C ILE A 623 -1.15 16.84 40.34
N PHE A 624 0.13 16.54 40.16
CA PHE A 624 0.99 16.00 41.16
C PHE A 624 2.10 17.00 41.51
N LYS A 625 2.17 17.45 42.77
CA LYS A 625 3.22 18.32 43.28
C LYS A 625 4.49 17.51 43.55
N THR A 626 5.51 17.72 42.75
CA THR A 626 6.79 16.99 42.82
C THR A 626 7.82 17.66 43.69
N ALA A 627 7.61 18.90 44.14
CA ALA A 627 8.53 19.62 45.00
C ALA A 627 8.81 18.85 46.30
N GLY A 628 10.10 18.57 46.58
CA GLY A 628 10.53 17.82 47.76
C GLY A 628 10.29 16.31 47.71
N CYS A 629 10.04 15.75 46.51
CA CYS A 629 10.04 14.30 46.27
C CYS A 629 11.26 13.92 45.44
N ASP A 630 11.92 12.84 45.83
CA ASP A 630 12.98 12.23 45.01
C ASP A 630 12.36 11.27 43.99
N ILE A 631 11.57 11.85 43.08
CA ILE A 631 10.86 11.11 42.01
C ILE A 631 11.41 11.58 40.68
N LYS A 632 11.91 10.64 39.89
CA LYS A 632 12.21 10.89 38.48
C LYS A 632 10.89 10.87 37.69
N PRO A 633 10.47 11.98 37.07
CA PRO A 633 9.15 12.08 36.46
C PRO A 633 8.88 11.04 35.35
N LEU A 634 9.90 10.73 34.53
CA LEU A 634 9.79 9.77 33.45
C LEU A 634 9.53 8.35 33.97
N ASP A 635 10.29 7.92 35.00
CA ASP A 635 10.13 6.61 35.64
C ASP A 635 8.76 6.48 36.34
N TRP A 636 8.28 7.58 36.92
CA TRP A 636 6.95 7.60 37.53
C TRP A 636 5.84 7.48 36.52
N LEU A 637 5.95 8.19 35.40
CA LEU A 637 4.95 8.15 34.29
C LEU A 637 4.88 6.74 33.70
N GLU A 638 6.00 6.12 33.37
CA GLU A 638 6.04 4.77 32.80
C GLU A 638 5.41 3.73 33.75
N LYS A 639 5.63 3.85 35.05
CA LYS A 639 5.09 2.92 36.03
C LYS A 639 3.59 3.15 36.29
N ARG A 640 3.11 4.39 36.27
CA ARG A 640 1.76 4.74 36.74
C ARG A 640 0.74 4.97 35.62
N LEU A 641 1.18 5.43 34.46
CA LEU A 641 0.26 5.64 33.33
C LEU A 641 -0.47 4.36 32.88
N PRO A 642 0.21 3.20 32.73
CA PRO A 642 -0.47 1.94 32.38
C PRO A 642 -1.52 1.51 33.40
N GLN A 643 -1.30 1.81 34.69
CA GLN A 643 -2.25 1.48 35.77
C GLN A 643 -3.57 2.26 35.65
N LEU A 644 -3.56 3.45 35.01
CA LEU A 644 -4.77 4.25 34.79
C LEU A 644 -5.74 3.61 33.81
N VAL A 645 -5.27 2.71 32.96
CA VAL A 645 -6.08 2.05 31.90
C VAL A 645 -6.75 0.76 32.37
N GLY A 646 -6.38 0.24 33.53
CA GLY A 646 -6.83 -1.08 33.96
C GLY A 646 -6.34 -2.24 33.08
N VAL A 647 -5.33 -2.00 32.25
CA VAL A 647 -4.64 -3.05 31.48
C VAL A 647 -3.78 -3.84 32.46
N LYS A 648 -4.24 -5.03 32.84
CA LYS A 648 -3.36 -6.01 33.47
C LYS A 648 -2.28 -6.36 32.45
N GLU A 649 -1.02 -6.09 32.79
CA GLU A 649 0.10 -6.68 32.06
C GLU A 649 -0.18 -8.19 31.92
N LYS A 650 -0.31 -8.66 30.71
CA LYS A 650 -0.16 -10.09 30.47
C LYS A 650 1.33 -10.38 30.66
N GLN A 651 1.63 -11.05 31.79
CA GLN A 651 2.88 -11.74 32.02
C GLN A 651 3.17 -12.76 30.92
#